data_8f9217ef37114ed6f90fb55e99057b59
#
_entry.id   8f9217ef37114ed6f90fb55e99057b59
#
_cell.length_a   1.000
_cell.length_b   1.000
_cell.length_c   1.000
_cell.angle_alpha   90.00
_cell.angle_beta   90.00
_cell.angle_gamma   90.00
#
_symmetry.space_group_name_H-M   'P 1'
#
loop_
_entity.id
_entity.type
_entity.pdbx_description
1 polymer ?
#
loop_
_entity_poly.entity_id
_entity_poly.type
_entity_poly.pdbx_seq_one_letter_code
_entity_poly.pdbx_strand_id
1 'polypeptide(L)'
;MDGIGTLRNLKEISEKSNLSKELIKILRNIKIKPVLTAHPTQFYPGSVLGIITDLSKAINDNNLIEIKKLLSQLGKTPFFKKKKPSPFDEAVSLTWYLENVFYNSISNIQKYIKSNIADFDFKNSDLVSLGFWPGGDRDGNPYVTNEITIKTALKLRSDIIKNYYRDVSKLRRRLTFKNVEEVIIDIENRLYKSFNQNTDQTSISLDELKEKLNFIKEEVSQNHESLYMDEINELIDKINIFGYHFASLDIRQDSSIHNDVFEKILLQVFDKKTSHNYKTLSDDEKILLIKSKKLSNNTLNFTDSQVLSTLGSIDAMRSIQKSNGEKGCHRYIISHNQSALNILEVHKMFEITGWINPSVDIVPLFETIQDLKHSVSIMEKVYNNSIYKNHLENRNNEQIVMLGFSDGTKDGGYLTANWNILKSKEQLIDISSKYGIKLKFFDGRGGPPARGGGNTHQFYSSMAGIIDTTDIQLTIQGQTISSNFGTIDSCQYNLEQLISSACNNQNLSDSFSHLSDDNRKTMDRLSEYSFKAYNDFKNHPMFLSYLEKMSTIKYYAKTNIGSRPSKRKSSSDVFEIETLRAIPFVGGWSQLKQNVPGFFGLGSSINFFHENNEFNKVEKLYKEMPFFRTLLSNSMMSLQKSFFDLTHYLKDDKDFSEIWNIIYSEYNLTKQMILKLSGFKKLMENEPANKASINKREEIILPLFTIQQFALQKLNKLRLEENPAKNKIKVCEKLITRSLFGSINACLLYTSPSPRDLSTSRMPSSA
;
A
#
# COMPACT_ATOMS: atom_id res chain seq x y z
N MET A 1 16.27 18.09 5.43
CA MET A 1 15.00 18.60 4.88
C MET A 1 14.35 19.48 5.92
N ASP A 2 13.63 20.50 5.52
CA ASP A 2 12.92 21.42 6.41
C ASP A 2 11.42 21.19 6.32
N GLY A 3 10.69 21.41 7.41
CA GLY A 3 9.23 21.31 7.46
C GLY A 3 8.70 20.38 8.54
N ILE A 4 7.42 20.48 8.80
CA ILE A 4 6.72 19.66 9.80
C ILE A 4 6.85 18.17 9.45
N GLY A 5 7.18 17.34 10.43
CA GLY A 5 7.31 15.89 10.26
C GLY A 5 8.65 15.42 9.69
N THR A 6 9.66 16.28 9.57
CA THR A 6 11.02 15.88 9.23
C THR A 6 11.82 15.52 10.49
N LEU A 7 12.88 14.73 10.34
CA LEU A 7 13.78 14.37 11.46
C LEU A 7 14.43 15.61 12.07
N ARG A 8 14.75 16.63 11.26
CA ARG A 8 15.26 17.90 11.75
C ARG A 8 14.25 18.61 12.65
N ASN A 9 13.01 18.72 12.20
CA ASN A 9 11.92 19.32 12.98
C ASN A 9 11.67 18.54 14.27
N LEU A 10 11.69 17.20 14.20
CA LEU A 10 11.53 16.33 15.36
C LEU A 10 12.65 16.54 16.40
N LYS A 11 13.91 16.66 15.93
CA LYS A 11 15.05 17.02 16.78
C LYS A 11 14.83 18.36 17.48
N GLU A 12 14.51 19.41 16.73
CA GLU A 12 14.27 20.76 17.26
C GLU A 12 13.16 20.80 18.32
N ILE A 13 12.06 20.05 18.09
CA ILE A 13 10.96 19.93 19.06
C ILE A 13 11.45 19.22 20.33
N SER A 14 12.16 18.11 20.18
CA SER A 14 12.65 17.34 21.34
C SER A 14 13.68 18.10 22.18
N GLU A 15 14.54 18.91 21.56
CA GLU A 15 15.50 19.79 22.26
C GLU A 15 14.78 20.91 23.01
N LYS A 16 13.80 21.57 22.39
CA LYS A 16 13.00 22.63 23.03
C LYS A 16 12.18 22.12 24.24
N SER A 17 11.74 20.87 24.17
CA SER A 17 10.92 20.22 25.20
C SER A 17 11.77 19.43 26.24
N ASN A 18 13.10 19.42 26.13
CA ASN A 18 14.02 18.60 26.94
C ASN A 18 13.75 17.10 26.89
N LEU A 19 13.23 16.59 25.75
CA LEU A 19 12.85 15.19 25.55
C LEU A 19 13.79 14.43 24.59
N SER A 20 15.04 14.88 24.44
CA SER A 20 15.99 14.26 23.48
C SER A 20 16.35 12.82 23.84
N LYS A 21 16.42 12.46 25.13
CA LYS A 21 16.66 11.06 25.55
C LYS A 21 15.50 10.16 25.26
N GLU A 22 14.29 10.64 25.47
CA GLU A 22 13.04 9.95 25.15
C GLU A 22 12.93 9.71 23.65
N LEU A 23 13.25 10.70 22.83
CA LEU A 23 13.28 10.55 21.37
C LEU A 23 14.22 9.42 20.93
N ILE A 24 15.45 9.36 21.48
CA ILE A 24 16.40 8.28 21.17
C ILE A 24 15.82 6.91 21.57
N LYS A 25 15.20 6.81 22.74
CA LYS A 25 14.56 5.57 23.21
C LYS A 25 13.43 5.14 22.29
N ILE A 26 12.61 6.08 21.84
CA ILE A 26 11.52 5.84 20.89
C ILE A 26 12.07 5.36 19.55
N LEU A 27 13.05 6.07 18.97
CA LEU A 27 13.67 5.71 17.69
C LEU A 27 14.30 4.31 17.69
N ARG A 28 14.79 3.82 18.84
CA ARG A 28 15.31 2.44 18.96
C ARG A 28 14.23 1.37 18.85
N ASN A 29 12.96 1.70 19.07
CA ASN A 29 11.84 0.76 19.10
C ASN A 29 10.88 0.88 17.89
N ILE A 30 10.90 2.01 17.19
CA ILE A 30 10.04 2.24 16.01
C ILE A 30 10.39 1.28 14.88
N LYS A 31 9.34 0.79 14.20
CA LYS A 31 9.44 -0.02 13.00
C LYS A 31 8.50 0.52 11.92
N ILE A 32 9.06 0.89 10.80
CA ILE A 32 8.32 1.38 9.63
C ILE A 32 8.51 0.39 8.48
N LYS A 33 7.42 -0.17 7.97
CA LYS A 33 7.46 -1.12 6.87
C LYS A 33 6.56 -0.70 5.71
N PRO A 34 7.07 0.13 4.79
CA PRO A 34 6.39 0.38 3.52
C PRO A 34 6.44 -0.87 2.64
N VAL A 35 5.29 -1.28 2.11
CA VAL A 35 5.14 -2.47 1.27
C VAL A 35 4.75 -2.06 -0.14
N LEU A 36 5.64 -2.28 -1.11
CA LEU A 36 5.39 -1.94 -2.52
C LEU A 36 4.45 -2.98 -3.15
N THR A 37 3.32 -2.52 -3.70
CA THR A 37 2.32 -3.41 -4.27
C THR A 37 2.30 -3.40 -5.79
N ALA A 38 1.88 -4.53 -6.38
CA ALA A 38 1.73 -4.71 -7.81
C ALA A 38 0.46 -4.05 -8.34
N HIS A 39 0.45 -2.73 -8.44
CA HIS A 39 -0.57 -2.01 -9.20
C HIS A 39 0.06 -0.81 -9.89
N PRO A 40 0.83 -1.04 -10.96
CA PRO A 40 1.34 0.05 -11.74
C PRO A 40 0.17 0.73 -12.45
N THR A 41 -0.22 1.88 -11.97
CA THR A 41 -1.06 2.81 -12.71
C THR A 41 -0.24 3.56 -13.76
N GLN A 42 1.09 3.47 -13.65
CA GLN A 42 2.07 4.05 -14.57
C GLN A 42 3.07 2.99 -14.99
N PHE A 43 2.78 2.28 -16.05
CA PHE A 43 3.75 1.37 -16.64
C PHE A 43 4.31 1.96 -17.94
N TYR A 44 5.19 2.94 -17.80
CA TYR A 44 5.91 3.45 -18.95
C TYR A 44 6.89 2.42 -19.52
N PRO A 45 7.01 2.31 -20.85
CA PRO A 45 8.14 1.61 -21.46
C PRO A 45 9.48 2.20 -20.95
N GLY A 46 10.50 1.37 -20.84
CA GLY A 46 11.83 1.83 -20.37
C GLY A 46 12.38 3.03 -21.16
N SER A 47 12.10 3.10 -22.47
CA SER A 47 12.42 4.24 -23.32
C SER A 47 11.76 5.54 -22.88
N VAL A 48 10.49 5.49 -22.43
CA VAL A 48 9.77 6.66 -21.91
C VAL A 48 10.33 7.09 -20.56
N LEU A 49 10.63 6.12 -19.66
CA LEU A 49 11.24 6.41 -18.36
C LEU A 49 12.63 7.06 -18.52
N GLY A 50 13.46 6.58 -19.46
CA GLY A 50 14.75 7.20 -19.78
C GLY A 50 14.58 8.66 -20.18
N ILE A 51 13.70 8.95 -21.14
CA ILE A 51 13.43 10.33 -21.58
C ILE A 51 12.94 11.21 -20.43
N ILE A 52 12.05 10.70 -19.56
CA ILE A 52 11.55 11.46 -18.39
C ILE A 52 12.68 11.76 -17.39
N THR A 53 13.59 10.80 -17.17
CA THR A 53 14.76 10.99 -16.30
C THR A 53 15.69 12.05 -16.84
N ASP A 54 16.02 11.98 -18.13
CA ASP A 54 16.88 12.97 -18.79
C ASP A 54 16.22 14.35 -18.81
N LEU A 55 14.91 14.42 -19.06
CA LEU A 55 14.13 15.65 -19.03
C LEU A 55 14.15 16.28 -17.63
N SER A 56 14.01 15.48 -16.57
CA SER A 56 14.09 15.97 -15.19
C SER A 56 15.44 16.60 -14.90
N LYS A 57 16.52 15.98 -15.37
CA LYS A 57 17.88 16.52 -15.25
C LYS A 57 18.03 17.82 -16.04
N ALA A 58 17.60 17.85 -17.30
CA ALA A 58 17.69 19.04 -18.15
C ALA A 58 16.88 20.23 -17.58
N ILE A 59 15.76 19.96 -16.91
CA ILE A 59 14.96 20.98 -16.20
C ILE A 59 15.74 21.53 -15.00
N ASN A 60 16.33 20.67 -14.18
CA ASN A 60 17.15 21.09 -13.04
C ASN A 60 18.37 21.92 -13.47
N ASP A 61 18.99 21.55 -14.60
CA ASP A 61 20.14 22.25 -15.18
C ASP A 61 19.72 23.51 -15.98
N ASN A 62 18.42 23.81 -16.08
CA ASN A 62 17.84 24.92 -16.83
C ASN A 62 18.24 24.93 -18.33
N ASN A 63 18.49 23.75 -18.92
CA ASN A 63 18.92 23.57 -20.29
C ASN A 63 17.75 23.54 -21.27
N LEU A 64 17.30 24.72 -21.73
CA LEU A 64 16.14 24.87 -22.61
C LEU A 64 16.28 24.14 -23.95
N ILE A 65 17.49 24.04 -24.50
CA ILE A 65 17.72 23.36 -25.78
C ILE A 65 17.47 21.86 -25.62
N GLU A 66 18.01 21.28 -24.57
CA GLU A 66 17.85 19.85 -24.30
C GLU A 66 16.39 19.52 -23.89
N ILE A 67 15.76 20.37 -23.09
CA ILE A 67 14.32 20.24 -22.75
C ILE A 67 13.47 20.16 -24.02
N LYS A 68 13.70 21.06 -25.00
CA LYS A 68 12.96 21.06 -26.26
C LYS A 68 13.18 19.79 -27.08
N LYS A 69 14.40 19.27 -27.14
CA LYS A 69 14.72 18.02 -27.85
C LYS A 69 14.02 16.83 -27.18
N LEU A 70 14.13 16.70 -25.84
CA LEU A 70 13.55 15.62 -25.08
C LEU A 70 12.02 15.62 -25.13
N LEU A 71 11.38 16.80 -25.07
CA LEU A 71 9.93 16.92 -25.27
C LEU A 71 9.52 16.50 -26.68
N SER A 72 10.29 16.88 -27.70
CA SER A 72 10.04 16.48 -29.09
C SER A 72 10.19 14.96 -29.27
N GLN A 73 11.21 14.35 -28.65
CA GLN A 73 11.43 12.91 -28.64
C GLN A 73 10.27 12.20 -27.93
N LEU A 74 9.86 12.70 -26.76
CA LEU A 74 8.76 12.15 -25.97
C LEU A 74 7.45 12.14 -26.76
N GLY A 75 7.14 13.24 -27.48
CA GLY A 75 5.96 13.33 -28.35
C GLY A 75 5.93 12.33 -29.51
N LYS A 76 7.09 11.82 -29.94
CA LYS A 76 7.21 10.80 -30.99
C LYS A 76 7.37 9.39 -30.45
N THR A 77 7.57 9.21 -29.14
CA THR A 77 7.79 7.90 -28.52
C THR A 77 6.45 7.24 -28.13
N PRO A 78 6.22 5.97 -28.48
CA PRO A 78 5.00 5.28 -28.10
C PRO A 78 4.90 5.08 -26.58
N PHE A 79 3.84 5.57 -25.96
CA PHE A 79 3.56 5.43 -24.52
C PHE A 79 2.92 4.09 -24.15
N PHE A 80 2.35 3.39 -25.11
CA PHE A 80 1.58 2.19 -24.85
C PHE A 80 2.40 0.93 -25.09
N LYS A 81 2.40 0.02 -24.13
CA LYS A 81 2.88 -1.34 -24.35
C LYS A 81 1.86 -2.12 -25.20
N LYS A 82 2.34 -2.76 -26.29
CA LYS A 82 1.51 -3.61 -27.12
C LYS A 82 1.05 -4.88 -26.40
N LYS A 83 1.85 -5.36 -25.44
CA LYS A 83 1.57 -6.56 -24.63
C LYS A 83 1.32 -6.17 -23.19
N LYS A 84 0.40 -6.88 -22.54
CA LYS A 84 0.15 -6.78 -21.10
C LYS A 84 1.41 -7.22 -20.35
N PRO A 85 1.86 -6.49 -19.31
CA PRO A 85 3.02 -6.91 -18.53
C PRO A 85 2.72 -8.22 -17.78
N SER A 86 3.73 -9.06 -17.63
CA SER A 86 3.69 -10.21 -16.71
C SER A 86 3.88 -9.73 -15.26
N PRO A 87 3.52 -10.55 -14.23
CA PRO A 87 3.84 -10.22 -12.85
C PRO A 87 5.35 -10.04 -12.60
N PHE A 88 6.20 -10.73 -13.34
CA PHE A 88 7.64 -10.57 -13.25
C PHE A 88 8.11 -9.24 -13.86
N ASP A 89 7.51 -8.78 -14.97
CA ASP A 89 7.82 -7.46 -15.53
C ASP A 89 7.46 -6.33 -14.55
N GLU A 90 6.38 -6.50 -13.81
CA GLU A 90 6.00 -5.58 -12.73
C GLU A 90 7.05 -5.58 -11.60
N ALA A 91 7.48 -6.76 -11.17
CA ALA A 91 8.53 -6.90 -10.17
C ALA A 91 9.82 -6.20 -10.59
N VAL A 92 10.32 -6.49 -11.79
CA VAL A 92 11.53 -5.85 -12.35
C VAL A 92 11.40 -4.32 -12.44
N SER A 93 10.23 -3.82 -12.80
CA SER A 93 9.99 -2.38 -12.84
C SER A 93 10.08 -1.72 -11.47
N LEU A 94 9.64 -2.40 -10.41
CA LEU A 94 9.66 -1.86 -9.05
C LEU A 94 11.01 -2.07 -8.34
N THR A 95 11.79 -3.10 -8.70
CA THR A 95 13.15 -3.26 -8.15
C THR A 95 14.07 -2.09 -8.52
N TRP A 96 13.79 -1.37 -9.62
CA TRP A 96 14.50 -0.15 -9.95
C TRP A 96 14.43 0.91 -8.83
N TYR A 97 13.24 1.09 -8.22
CA TYR A 97 13.07 2.03 -7.09
C TYR A 97 13.81 1.54 -5.85
N LEU A 98 13.84 0.23 -5.61
CA LEU A 98 14.61 -0.34 -4.52
C LEU A 98 16.10 -0.04 -4.67
N GLU A 99 16.68 -0.35 -5.84
CA GLU A 99 18.10 -0.15 -6.16
C GLU A 99 18.53 1.31 -6.14
N ASN A 100 17.74 2.20 -6.74
CA ASN A 100 18.18 3.56 -7.05
C ASN A 100 17.66 4.62 -6.08
N VAL A 101 16.60 4.31 -5.32
CA VAL A 101 15.96 5.27 -4.44
C VAL A 101 15.98 4.80 -2.99
N PHE A 102 15.28 3.71 -2.65
CA PHE A 102 15.12 3.27 -1.26
C PHE A 102 16.45 2.91 -0.59
N TYR A 103 17.34 2.24 -1.29
CA TYR A 103 18.67 1.85 -0.79
C TYR A 103 19.45 3.03 -0.23
N ASN A 104 19.47 4.14 -0.96
CA ASN A 104 20.17 5.35 -0.53
C ASN A 104 19.36 6.17 0.48
N SER A 105 18.04 6.31 0.30
CA SER A 105 17.20 7.12 1.20
C SER A 105 17.19 6.57 2.63
N ILE A 106 17.09 5.24 2.78
CA ILE A 106 17.11 4.59 4.10
C ILE A 106 18.48 4.73 4.76
N SER A 107 19.56 4.57 4.00
CA SER A 107 20.92 4.82 4.49
C SER A 107 21.11 6.26 4.96
N ASN A 108 20.63 7.24 4.21
CA ASN A 108 20.69 8.65 4.58
C ASN A 108 19.95 8.95 5.91
N ILE A 109 18.77 8.32 6.10
CA ILE A 109 18.00 8.44 7.36
C ILE A 109 18.81 7.90 8.54
N GLN A 110 19.38 6.69 8.43
CA GLN A 110 20.22 6.09 9.47
C GLN A 110 21.43 6.97 9.79
N LYS A 111 22.13 7.44 8.76
CA LYS A 111 23.28 8.34 8.91
C LYS A 111 22.88 9.64 9.61
N TYR A 112 21.74 10.24 9.22
CA TYR A 112 21.26 11.47 9.85
C TYR A 112 20.98 11.27 11.34
N ILE A 113 20.32 10.18 11.71
CA ILE A 113 19.99 9.86 13.10
C ILE A 113 21.27 9.69 13.93
N LYS A 114 22.24 8.90 13.45
CA LYS A 114 23.52 8.66 14.12
C LYS A 114 24.37 9.92 14.28
N SER A 115 24.36 10.81 13.29
CA SER A 115 25.19 12.01 13.33
C SER A 115 24.55 13.20 14.03
N ASN A 116 23.22 13.23 14.19
CA ASN A 116 22.53 14.46 14.63
C ASN A 116 21.59 14.26 15.83
N ILE A 117 21.11 13.05 16.09
CA ILE A 117 20.07 12.80 17.11
C ILE A 117 20.55 11.83 18.18
N ALA A 118 21.13 10.71 17.77
CA ALA A 118 21.60 9.64 18.63
C ALA A 118 23.13 9.52 18.54
N ASP A 119 23.70 8.73 19.43
CA ASP A 119 25.13 8.39 19.37
C ASP A 119 25.41 7.37 18.26
N PHE A 120 26.69 7.20 17.91
CA PHE A 120 27.14 6.21 16.92
C PHE A 120 26.73 4.76 17.25
N ASP A 121 26.39 4.47 18.49
CA ASP A 121 25.87 3.17 18.97
C ASP A 121 24.38 2.95 18.67
N PHE A 122 23.73 3.85 17.94
CA PHE A 122 22.34 3.66 17.54
C PHE A 122 22.19 2.40 16.68
N LYS A 123 21.47 1.42 17.20
CA LYS A 123 21.21 0.13 16.55
C LYS A 123 19.70 -0.09 16.43
N ASN A 124 19.14 0.22 15.28
CA ASN A 124 17.81 -0.21 14.87
C ASN A 124 17.81 -0.49 13.35
N SER A 125 18.14 -1.72 12.98
CA SER A 125 18.11 -2.16 11.59
C SER A 125 16.68 -2.32 11.04
N ASP A 126 15.68 -2.38 11.92
CA ASP A 126 14.27 -2.50 11.56
C ASP A 126 13.53 -1.14 11.55
N LEU A 127 14.24 -0.02 11.80
CA LEU A 127 13.64 1.32 11.77
C LEU A 127 12.88 1.55 10.47
N VAL A 128 13.46 1.19 9.33
CA VAL A 128 12.78 1.14 8.04
C VAL A 128 13.14 -0.17 7.34
N SER A 129 12.19 -1.05 7.20
CA SER A 129 12.28 -2.28 6.42
C SER A 129 11.31 -2.24 5.25
N LEU A 130 11.54 -3.04 4.21
CA LEU A 130 10.74 -3.00 2.99
C LEU A 130 9.95 -4.29 2.79
N GLY A 131 8.70 -4.15 2.34
CA GLY A 131 7.89 -5.26 1.86
C GLY A 131 7.67 -5.19 0.35
N PHE A 132 7.33 -6.32 -0.27
CA PHE A 132 7.20 -6.43 -1.71
C PHE A 132 6.10 -7.43 -2.09
N TRP A 133 5.17 -7.03 -2.95
CA TRP A 133 4.05 -7.88 -3.39
C TRP A 133 4.15 -8.40 -4.82
N PRO A 134 4.79 -7.69 -5.79
CA PRO A 134 4.91 -8.19 -7.15
C PRO A 134 5.55 -9.57 -7.18
N GLY A 135 4.89 -10.52 -7.85
CA GLY A 135 5.34 -11.91 -7.88
C GLY A 135 4.93 -12.78 -6.68
N GLY A 136 4.38 -12.19 -5.59
CA GLY A 136 3.84 -12.91 -4.42
C GLY A 136 2.33 -12.77 -4.25
N ASP A 137 1.72 -11.70 -4.77
CA ASP A 137 0.28 -11.46 -4.69
C ASP A 137 -0.50 -12.29 -5.71
N ARG A 138 -1.03 -13.41 -5.25
CA ARG A 138 -1.79 -14.38 -6.04
C ARG A 138 -3.29 -14.08 -6.05
N ASP A 139 -3.77 -13.22 -5.14
CA ASP A 139 -5.20 -12.92 -5.02
C ASP A 139 -5.77 -12.40 -6.34
N GLY A 140 -6.58 -13.27 -6.98
CA GLY A 140 -7.21 -13.00 -8.27
C GLY A 140 -6.24 -12.69 -9.42
N ASN A 141 -4.98 -13.13 -9.34
CA ASN A 141 -4.01 -13.06 -10.41
C ASN A 141 -3.44 -14.46 -10.75
N PRO A 142 -4.05 -15.18 -11.70
CA PRO A 142 -3.65 -16.54 -12.05
C PRO A 142 -2.25 -16.61 -12.69
N TYR A 143 -1.66 -15.48 -13.06
CA TYR A 143 -0.33 -15.42 -13.68
C TYR A 143 0.80 -15.37 -12.63
N VAL A 144 0.49 -15.25 -11.34
CA VAL A 144 1.48 -15.36 -10.26
C VAL A 144 1.66 -16.85 -9.92
N THR A 145 2.60 -17.48 -10.58
CA THR A 145 2.97 -18.91 -10.35
C THR A 145 4.08 -19.01 -9.31
N ASN A 146 4.31 -20.22 -8.78
CA ASN A 146 5.40 -20.50 -7.84
C ASN A 146 6.78 -20.16 -8.44
N GLU A 147 6.96 -20.44 -9.74
CA GLU A 147 8.18 -20.08 -10.48
C GLU A 147 8.40 -18.57 -10.54
N ILE A 148 7.35 -17.80 -10.81
CA ILE A 148 7.40 -16.32 -10.80
C ILE A 148 7.77 -15.82 -9.40
N THR A 149 7.22 -16.43 -8.35
CA THR A 149 7.52 -16.06 -6.95
C THR A 149 9.00 -16.29 -6.64
N ILE A 150 9.54 -17.47 -6.93
CA ILE A 150 10.96 -17.78 -6.73
C ILE A 150 11.84 -16.86 -7.58
N LYS A 151 11.50 -16.66 -8.86
CA LYS A 151 12.27 -15.80 -9.78
C LYS A 151 12.31 -14.36 -9.28
N THR A 152 11.22 -13.86 -8.70
CA THR A 152 11.16 -12.52 -8.10
C THR A 152 12.07 -12.40 -6.87
N ALA A 153 12.05 -13.39 -5.99
CA ALA A 153 12.93 -13.41 -4.82
C ALA A 153 14.42 -13.47 -5.20
N LEU A 154 14.77 -14.26 -6.21
CA LEU A 154 16.12 -14.30 -6.75
C LEU A 154 16.54 -12.97 -7.40
N LYS A 155 15.62 -12.27 -8.06
CA LYS A 155 15.86 -10.93 -8.60
C LYS A 155 16.16 -9.93 -7.47
N LEU A 156 15.36 -9.91 -6.40
CA LEU A 156 15.60 -9.06 -5.23
C LEU A 156 16.97 -9.34 -4.62
N ARG A 157 17.35 -10.63 -4.45
CA ARG A 157 18.68 -11.03 -3.97
C ARG A 157 19.80 -10.53 -4.89
N SER A 158 19.67 -10.75 -6.18
CA SER A 158 20.67 -10.31 -7.16
C SER A 158 20.87 -8.80 -7.13
N ASP A 159 19.78 -8.02 -7.04
CA ASP A 159 19.84 -6.57 -7.05
C ASP A 159 20.50 -6.00 -5.80
N ILE A 160 20.23 -6.55 -4.62
CA ILE A 160 20.90 -6.09 -3.40
C ILE A 160 22.39 -6.45 -3.38
N ILE A 161 22.76 -7.67 -3.81
CA ILE A 161 24.16 -8.08 -3.92
C ILE A 161 24.92 -7.17 -4.88
N LYS A 162 24.30 -6.77 -6.00
CA LYS A 162 24.87 -5.84 -6.95
C LYS A 162 25.08 -4.44 -6.34
N ASN A 163 24.18 -3.98 -5.46
CA ASN A 163 24.35 -2.73 -4.72
C ASN A 163 25.53 -2.83 -3.73
N TYR A 164 25.66 -3.94 -2.99
CA TYR A 164 26.79 -4.18 -2.12
C TYR A 164 28.11 -4.22 -2.91
N TYR A 165 28.13 -4.91 -4.05
CA TYR A 165 29.29 -4.92 -4.94
C TYR A 165 29.72 -3.51 -5.36
N ARG A 166 28.76 -2.64 -5.73
CA ARG A 166 29.05 -1.25 -6.11
C ARG A 166 29.65 -0.45 -4.95
N ASP A 167 29.15 -0.63 -3.74
CA ASP A 167 29.65 0.08 -2.57
C ASP A 167 31.02 -0.47 -2.14
N VAL A 168 31.21 -1.80 -2.15
CA VAL A 168 32.52 -2.44 -1.91
C VAL A 168 33.57 -2.02 -2.94
N SER A 169 33.22 -1.94 -4.23
CA SER A 169 34.12 -1.44 -5.29
C SER A 169 34.56 0.00 -5.08
N LYS A 170 33.70 0.85 -4.48
CA LYS A 170 34.09 2.21 -4.10
C LYS A 170 35.04 2.20 -2.91
N LEU A 171 34.73 1.39 -1.89
CA LEU A 171 35.58 1.25 -0.68
C LEU A 171 36.95 0.68 -1.00
N ARG A 172 37.06 -0.33 -1.89
CA ARG A 172 38.32 -0.90 -2.31
C ARG A 172 39.34 0.14 -2.79
N ARG A 173 38.88 1.18 -3.48
CA ARG A 173 39.76 2.27 -3.95
C ARG A 173 40.34 3.13 -2.82
N ARG A 174 39.79 3.02 -1.62
CA ARG A 174 40.18 3.78 -0.43
C ARG A 174 40.86 2.92 0.62
N LEU A 175 40.49 1.66 0.73
CA LEU A 175 41.00 0.71 1.71
C LEU A 175 42.19 -0.09 1.13
N THR A 176 43.28 0.60 0.83
CA THR A 176 44.54 0.04 0.28
C THR A 176 45.53 -0.28 1.38
N PHE A 177 45.05 -0.49 2.61
CA PHE A 177 45.88 -0.68 3.78
C PHE A 177 46.31 -2.14 3.97
N LYS A 178 47.49 -2.35 4.56
CA LYS A 178 47.97 -3.66 4.93
C LYS A 178 46.92 -4.42 5.78
N ASN A 179 46.74 -5.69 5.56
CA ASN A 179 45.74 -6.59 6.18
C ASN A 179 44.28 -6.31 5.79
N VAL A 180 43.98 -5.19 5.14
CA VAL A 180 42.60 -4.81 4.74
C VAL A 180 42.36 -5.03 3.25
N GLU A 181 43.36 -4.68 2.39
CA GLU A 181 43.24 -4.72 0.94
C GLU A 181 42.88 -6.10 0.41
N GLU A 182 43.53 -7.15 0.89
CA GLU A 182 43.26 -8.53 0.45
C GLU A 182 41.83 -8.97 0.79
N VAL A 183 41.35 -8.59 1.97
CA VAL A 183 40.00 -8.94 2.46
C VAL A 183 38.92 -8.23 1.63
N ILE A 184 39.09 -6.94 1.35
CA ILE A 184 38.11 -6.19 0.56
C ILE A 184 38.09 -6.65 -0.92
N ILE A 185 39.22 -7.07 -1.49
CA ILE A 185 39.33 -7.67 -2.82
C ILE A 185 38.60 -9.02 -2.87
N ASP A 186 38.78 -9.86 -1.83
CA ASP A 186 38.06 -11.14 -1.75
C ASP A 186 36.53 -10.92 -1.69
N ILE A 187 36.08 -10.00 -0.85
CA ILE A 187 34.65 -9.62 -0.77
C ILE A 187 34.13 -9.17 -2.13
N GLU A 188 34.83 -8.26 -2.81
CA GLU A 188 34.43 -7.74 -4.13
C GLU A 188 34.28 -8.86 -5.16
N ASN A 189 35.29 -9.72 -5.26
CA ASN A 189 35.33 -10.83 -6.22
C ASN A 189 34.18 -11.83 -5.97
N ARG A 190 33.92 -12.14 -4.72
CA ARG A 190 32.87 -13.11 -4.36
C ARG A 190 31.46 -12.53 -4.53
N LEU A 191 31.26 -11.24 -4.22
CA LEU A 191 30.01 -10.55 -4.55
C LEU A 191 29.77 -10.50 -6.05
N TYR A 192 30.82 -10.21 -6.86
CA TYR A 192 30.72 -10.22 -8.31
C TYR A 192 30.28 -11.60 -8.85
N LYS A 193 30.88 -12.68 -8.35
CA LYS A 193 30.50 -14.03 -8.72
C LYS A 193 29.05 -14.37 -8.30
N SER A 194 28.63 -13.89 -7.14
CA SER A 194 27.29 -14.20 -6.56
C SER A 194 26.11 -13.66 -7.39
N PHE A 195 26.29 -12.60 -8.16
CA PHE A 195 25.21 -12.09 -9.02
C PHE A 195 25.39 -12.40 -10.52
N ASN A 196 26.58 -12.76 -10.97
CA ASN A 196 26.88 -13.12 -12.37
C ASN A 196 26.86 -14.62 -12.66
N GLN A 197 27.18 -15.44 -11.67
CA GLN A 197 27.28 -16.90 -11.80
C GLN A 197 26.40 -17.54 -10.74
N ASN A 198 25.30 -18.19 -11.13
CA ASN A 198 24.39 -18.91 -10.23
C ASN A 198 25.01 -20.17 -9.59
N THR A 199 26.28 -20.17 -9.23
CA THR A 199 26.95 -21.32 -8.61
C THR A 199 27.16 -21.06 -7.12
N ASP A 200 26.49 -21.84 -6.28
CA ASP A 200 26.52 -21.76 -4.81
C ASP A 200 27.92 -21.90 -4.20
N GLN A 201 28.84 -22.58 -4.89
CA GLN A 201 30.17 -22.90 -4.34
C GLN A 201 31.18 -21.74 -4.26
N THR A 202 30.91 -20.60 -4.91
CA THR A 202 31.80 -19.43 -4.91
C THR A 202 31.19 -18.18 -4.34
N SER A 203 29.94 -18.27 -3.86
CA SER A 203 29.22 -17.15 -3.27
C SER A 203 29.69 -16.88 -1.84
N ILE A 204 29.58 -15.62 -1.42
CA ILE A 204 29.79 -15.25 -0.02
C ILE A 204 28.45 -15.35 0.74
N SER A 205 28.44 -15.99 1.92
CA SER A 205 27.27 -15.99 2.79
C SER A 205 27.09 -14.61 3.45
N LEU A 206 25.88 -14.33 3.94
CA LEU A 206 25.60 -13.05 4.61
C LEU A 206 26.42 -12.92 5.91
N ASP A 207 26.55 -14.00 6.65
CA ASP A 207 27.28 -14.02 7.93
C ASP A 207 28.78 -13.84 7.69
N GLU A 208 29.35 -14.55 6.71
CA GLU A 208 30.75 -14.37 6.32
C GLU A 208 31.04 -12.95 5.83
N LEU A 209 30.11 -12.34 5.07
CA LEU A 209 30.24 -10.95 4.64
C LEU A 209 30.29 -9.99 5.83
N LYS A 210 29.43 -10.20 6.83
CA LYS A 210 29.42 -9.43 8.08
C LYS A 210 30.70 -9.62 8.89
N GLU A 211 31.16 -10.85 9.03
CA GLU A 211 32.42 -11.16 9.74
C GLU A 211 33.62 -10.45 9.11
N LYS A 212 33.75 -10.56 7.78
CA LYS A 212 34.84 -9.89 7.05
C LYS A 212 34.82 -8.36 7.16
N LEU A 213 33.62 -7.77 7.09
CA LEU A 213 33.48 -6.31 7.24
C LEU A 213 33.72 -5.84 8.68
N ASN A 214 33.35 -6.62 9.68
CA ASN A 214 33.67 -6.34 11.07
C ASN A 214 35.20 -6.45 11.30
N PHE A 215 35.85 -7.46 10.72
CA PHE A 215 37.31 -7.55 10.74
C PHE A 215 37.96 -6.30 10.13
N ILE A 216 37.52 -5.85 8.96
CA ILE A 216 38.02 -4.63 8.32
C ILE A 216 37.80 -3.42 9.26
N LYS A 217 36.64 -3.31 9.86
CA LYS A 217 36.31 -2.21 10.82
C LYS A 217 37.25 -2.20 12.00
N GLU A 218 37.52 -3.34 12.62
CA GLU A 218 38.42 -3.48 13.76
C GLU A 218 39.85 -3.14 13.38
N GLU A 219 40.36 -3.69 12.27
CA GLU A 219 41.71 -3.45 11.78
C GLU A 219 41.94 -1.97 11.47
N VAL A 220 40.98 -1.31 10.78
CA VAL A 220 41.05 0.11 10.46
C VAL A 220 40.98 0.97 11.70
N SER A 221 40.20 0.58 12.71
CA SER A 221 40.12 1.32 13.98
C SER A 221 41.38 1.25 14.76
N GLN A 222 42.03 0.06 14.83
CA GLN A 222 43.20 -0.18 15.67
C GLN A 222 44.53 0.25 15.02
N ASN A 223 44.67 0.05 13.71
CA ASN A 223 45.93 0.12 13.02
C ASN A 223 46.01 1.21 11.93
N HIS A 224 44.87 1.83 11.55
CA HIS A 224 44.80 2.79 10.46
C HIS A 224 44.00 4.06 10.78
N GLU A 225 44.14 4.59 12.00
CA GLU A 225 43.60 5.91 12.45
C GLU A 225 42.10 6.11 12.15
N SER A 226 41.31 5.03 12.07
CA SER A 226 39.89 5.06 11.72
C SER A 226 39.58 5.70 10.35
N LEU A 227 40.52 5.67 9.40
CA LEU A 227 40.31 6.23 8.05
C LEU A 227 39.15 5.52 7.34
N TYR A 228 38.23 6.31 6.75
CA TYR A 228 37.03 5.83 6.07
C TYR A 228 36.06 5.00 6.93
N MET A 229 36.11 5.17 8.24
CA MET A 229 35.26 4.45 9.19
C MET A 229 33.76 4.72 8.96
N ASP A 230 33.40 5.92 8.53
CA ASP A 230 32.01 6.28 8.25
C ASP A 230 31.44 5.49 7.08
N GLU A 231 32.22 5.30 5.99
CA GLU A 231 31.83 4.54 4.83
C GLU A 231 31.76 3.03 5.11
N ILE A 232 32.65 2.51 5.94
CA ILE A 232 32.62 1.12 6.41
C ILE A 232 31.37 0.87 7.24
N ASN A 233 31.07 1.76 8.22
CA ASN A 233 29.88 1.66 9.04
C ASN A 233 28.59 1.80 8.21
N GLU A 234 28.57 2.70 7.22
CA GLU A 234 27.43 2.85 6.32
C GLU A 234 27.13 1.56 5.56
N LEU A 235 28.15 0.87 5.04
CA LEU A 235 27.97 -0.41 4.36
C LEU A 235 27.49 -1.50 5.32
N ILE A 236 28.04 -1.58 6.52
CA ILE A 236 27.61 -2.53 7.56
C ILE A 236 26.12 -2.29 7.91
N ASP A 237 25.71 -1.01 8.07
CA ASP A 237 24.32 -0.66 8.34
C ASP A 237 23.38 -1.11 7.20
N LYS A 238 23.75 -0.85 5.94
CA LYS A 238 23.00 -1.31 4.77
C LYS A 238 22.83 -2.83 4.75
N ILE A 239 23.89 -3.58 5.06
CA ILE A 239 23.85 -5.05 5.11
C ILE A 239 22.95 -5.53 6.24
N ASN A 240 22.95 -4.87 7.40
CA ASN A 240 22.09 -5.21 8.52
C ASN A 240 20.61 -4.91 8.22
N ILE A 241 20.31 -3.83 7.48
CA ILE A 241 18.96 -3.45 7.10
C ILE A 241 18.39 -4.35 6.01
N PHE A 242 19.13 -4.54 4.92
CA PHE A 242 18.61 -5.18 3.71
C PHE A 242 18.92 -6.68 3.61
N GLY A 243 19.90 -7.19 4.34
CA GLY A 243 20.32 -8.59 4.25
C GLY A 243 20.57 -9.04 2.80
N TYR A 244 20.20 -10.27 2.48
CA TYR A 244 20.15 -10.77 1.10
C TYR A 244 18.73 -10.79 0.51
N HIS A 245 17.74 -10.33 1.27
CA HIS A 245 16.35 -10.29 0.81
C HIS A 245 15.94 -8.99 0.12
N PHE A 246 16.63 -7.88 0.38
CA PHE A 246 16.35 -6.52 -0.06
C PHE A 246 14.99 -6.00 0.42
N ALA A 247 13.92 -6.70 0.09
CA ALA A 247 12.57 -6.47 0.58
C ALA A 247 11.88 -7.82 0.83
N SER A 248 11.04 -7.89 1.87
CA SER A 248 10.31 -9.12 2.22
C SER A 248 9.20 -9.36 1.20
N LEU A 249 9.25 -10.50 0.51
CA LEU A 249 8.20 -10.91 -0.41
C LEU A 249 7.04 -11.52 0.38
N ASP A 250 5.83 -10.97 0.26
CA ASP A 250 4.64 -11.52 0.88
C ASP A 250 3.90 -12.44 -0.11
N ILE A 251 3.41 -13.58 0.38
CA ILE A 251 2.44 -14.40 -0.36
C ILE A 251 1.04 -13.97 0.06
N ARG A 252 0.17 -13.68 -0.91
CA ARG A 252 -1.23 -13.34 -0.65
C ARG A 252 -2.17 -14.15 -1.53
N GLN A 253 -3.18 -14.78 -0.91
CA GLN A 253 -4.18 -15.59 -1.61
C GLN A 253 -5.56 -15.39 -0.98
N ASP A 254 -6.61 -15.58 -1.77
CA ASP A 254 -8.01 -15.47 -1.37
C ASP A 254 -8.44 -16.68 -0.55
N SER A 255 -9.22 -16.46 0.53
CA SER A 255 -9.73 -17.49 1.44
C SER A 255 -10.61 -18.53 0.74
N SER A 256 -11.36 -18.12 -0.27
CA SER A 256 -12.20 -19.05 -1.05
C SER A 256 -11.38 -20.09 -1.80
N ILE A 257 -10.19 -19.70 -2.27
CA ILE A 257 -9.24 -20.64 -2.90
C ILE A 257 -8.70 -21.64 -1.87
N HIS A 258 -8.42 -21.17 -0.64
CA HIS A 258 -7.97 -22.06 0.45
C HIS A 258 -9.05 -23.08 0.81
N ASN A 259 -10.31 -22.63 0.95
CA ASN A 259 -11.44 -23.52 1.23
C ASN A 259 -11.58 -24.60 0.15
N ASP A 260 -11.57 -24.21 -1.14
CA ASP A 260 -11.68 -25.12 -2.27
C ASP A 260 -10.52 -26.13 -2.29
N VAL A 261 -9.30 -25.67 -2.05
CA VAL A 261 -8.09 -26.51 -2.01
C VAL A 261 -8.14 -27.45 -0.83
N PHE A 262 -8.52 -26.96 0.34
CA PHE A 262 -8.58 -27.76 1.57
C PHE A 262 -9.65 -28.85 1.45
N GLU A 263 -10.80 -28.56 0.88
CA GLU A 263 -11.82 -29.56 0.57
C GLU A 263 -11.28 -30.69 -0.32
N LYS A 264 -10.57 -30.36 -1.41
CA LYS A 264 -9.94 -31.34 -2.31
C LYS A 264 -8.89 -32.19 -1.61
N ILE A 265 -8.15 -31.62 -0.66
CA ILE A 265 -7.19 -32.34 0.18
C ILE A 265 -7.93 -33.34 1.08
N LEU A 266 -9.02 -32.91 1.73
CA LEU A 266 -9.79 -33.76 2.62
C LEU A 266 -10.43 -34.95 1.89
N LEU A 267 -10.82 -34.82 0.63
CA LEU A 267 -11.35 -35.91 -0.19
C LEU A 267 -10.34 -37.07 -0.36
N GLN A 268 -9.06 -36.82 -0.21
CA GLN A 268 -8.00 -37.84 -0.26
C GLN A 268 -7.64 -38.41 1.11
N VAL A 269 -7.89 -37.66 2.18
CA VAL A 269 -7.47 -38.00 3.55
C VAL A 269 -8.57 -38.71 4.34
N PHE A 270 -9.83 -38.37 4.10
CA PHE A 270 -10.98 -38.92 4.79
C PHE A 270 -11.75 -39.89 3.88
N ASP A 271 -12.53 -40.77 4.53
CA ASP A 271 -13.46 -41.60 3.80
C ASP A 271 -14.49 -40.73 3.02
N LYS A 272 -15.07 -41.31 1.93
CA LYS A 272 -16.00 -40.58 1.07
C LYS A 272 -17.19 -40.00 1.81
N LYS A 273 -17.65 -40.63 2.91
CA LYS A 273 -18.78 -40.17 3.69
C LYS A 273 -18.45 -38.91 4.50
N THR A 274 -17.31 -38.88 5.16
CA THR A 274 -16.81 -37.73 5.94
C THR A 274 -16.48 -36.53 5.03
N SER A 275 -15.85 -36.80 3.87
CA SER A 275 -15.49 -35.75 2.94
C SER A 275 -16.67 -35.12 2.19
N HIS A 276 -17.71 -35.91 1.85
CA HIS A 276 -18.93 -35.38 1.24
C HIS A 276 -19.75 -34.49 2.20
N ASN A 277 -19.66 -34.75 3.51
CA ASN A 277 -20.35 -33.95 4.50
C ASN A 277 -19.61 -32.66 4.87
N TYR A 278 -18.33 -32.49 4.49
CA TYR A 278 -17.53 -31.32 4.88
C TYR A 278 -18.20 -29.98 4.48
N LYS A 279 -18.80 -29.92 3.29
CA LYS A 279 -19.49 -28.68 2.84
C LYS A 279 -20.66 -28.27 3.73
N THR A 280 -21.33 -29.24 4.31
CA THR A 280 -22.54 -29.03 5.14
C THR A 280 -22.21 -28.80 6.62
N LEU A 281 -20.97 -29.04 7.04
CA LEU A 281 -20.52 -28.80 8.40
C LEU A 281 -20.42 -27.30 8.70
N SER A 282 -20.73 -26.93 9.93
CA SER A 282 -20.43 -25.60 10.45
C SER A 282 -18.93 -25.38 10.57
N ASP A 283 -18.48 -24.12 10.63
CA ASP A 283 -17.07 -23.80 10.81
C ASP A 283 -16.46 -24.44 12.06
N ASP A 284 -17.20 -24.49 13.17
CA ASP A 284 -16.74 -25.09 14.42
C ASP A 284 -16.53 -26.61 14.29
N GLU A 285 -17.43 -27.32 13.58
CA GLU A 285 -17.27 -28.74 13.27
C GLU A 285 -16.08 -29.00 12.35
N LYS A 286 -15.88 -28.13 11.33
CA LYS A 286 -14.69 -28.19 10.46
C LYS A 286 -13.40 -27.99 11.24
N ILE A 287 -13.36 -27.05 12.17
CA ILE A 287 -12.22 -26.80 13.05
C ILE A 287 -11.90 -28.04 13.92
N LEU A 288 -12.92 -28.68 14.47
CA LEU A 288 -12.74 -29.92 15.22
C LEU A 288 -12.18 -31.05 14.36
N LEU A 289 -12.65 -31.18 13.13
CA LEU A 289 -12.16 -32.17 12.17
C LEU A 289 -10.67 -31.92 11.82
N ILE A 290 -10.29 -30.67 11.58
CA ILE A 290 -8.90 -30.26 11.31
C ILE A 290 -7.97 -30.63 12.49
N LYS A 291 -8.46 -30.49 13.72
CA LYS A 291 -7.72 -30.84 14.95
C LYS A 291 -7.53 -32.34 15.11
N SER A 292 -8.48 -33.16 14.68
CA SER A 292 -8.56 -34.58 15.01
C SER A 292 -7.49 -35.45 14.32
N LYS A 293 -6.86 -34.98 13.23
CA LYS A 293 -5.88 -35.76 12.45
C LYS A 293 -4.59 -35.00 12.16
N LYS A 294 -3.46 -35.68 12.36
CA LYS A 294 -2.18 -35.24 11.80
C LYS A 294 -2.16 -35.62 10.30
N LEU A 295 -1.99 -34.60 9.46
CA LEU A 295 -1.88 -34.74 8.01
C LEU A 295 -0.41 -34.59 7.62
N SER A 296 0.16 -35.60 6.93
CA SER A 296 1.53 -35.50 6.43
C SER A 296 1.58 -35.81 4.93
N ASN A 297 2.45 -35.14 4.21
CA ASN A 297 2.58 -35.22 2.76
C ASN A 297 3.14 -36.60 2.25
N ASN A 298 3.74 -37.37 3.11
CA ASN A 298 4.45 -38.64 2.72
C ASN A 298 3.53 -39.70 2.11
N THR A 299 2.21 -39.51 2.12
CA THR A 299 1.21 -40.46 1.61
C THR A 299 0.21 -39.85 0.59
N LEU A 300 0.33 -38.57 0.27
CA LEU A 300 -0.67 -37.84 -0.53
C LEU A 300 -0.08 -37.47 -1.89
N ASN A 301 -0.61 -38.07 -2.96
CA ASN A 301 -0.29 -37.70 -4.34
C ASN A 301 -1.39 -36.82 -4.92
N PHE A 302 -1.17 -35.52 -4.89
CA PHE A 302 -2.13 -34.56 -5.47
C PHE A 302 -1.92 -34.44 -6.99
N THR A 303 -3.02 -34.44 -7.74
CA THR A 303 -3.03 -34.25 -9.21
C THR A 303 -3.76 -32.94 -9.60
N ASP A 304 -4.58 -32.39 -8.72
CA ASP A 304 -5.30 -31.15 -8.98
C ASP A 304 -4.33 -29.97 -9.07
N SER A 305 -4.41 -29.21 -10.15
CA SER A 305 -3.49 -28.10 -10.43
C SER A 305 -3.61 -26.94 -9.42
N GLN A 306 -4.80 -26.71 -8.84
CA GLN A 306 -5.03 -25.67 -7.86
C GLN A 306 -4.43 -26.06 -6.49
N VAL A 307 -4.56 -27.36 -6.11
CA VAL A 307 -3.92 -27.92 -4.92
C VAL A 307 -2.40 -27.81 -5.03
N LEU A 308 -1.83 -28.32 -6.13
CA LEU A 308 -0.39 -28.26 -6.39
C LEU A 308 0.14 -26.82 -6.40
N SER A 309 -0.60 -25.91 -7.02
CA SER A 309 -0.21 -24.48 -7.07
C SER A 309 -0.22 -23.86 -5.69
N THR A 310 -1.21 -24.14 -4.85
CA THR A 310 -1.34 -23.55 -3.51
C THR A 310 -0.31 -24.14 -2.53
N LEU A 311 -0.19 -25.47 -2.45
CA LEU A 311 0.84 -26.10 -1.61
C LEU A 311 2.24 -25.74 -2.08
N GLY A 312 2.48 -25.71 -3.40
CA GLY A 312 3.75 -25.28 -3.97
C GLY A 312 4.11 -23.82 -3.66
N SER A 313 3.15 -22.95 -3.32
CA SER A 313 3.47 -21.60 -2.83
C SER A 313 4.14 -21.62 -1.45
N ILE A 314 3.79 -22.58 -0.60
CA ILE A 314 4.41 -22.80 0.69
C ILE A 314 5.84 -23.33 0.51
N ASP A 315 6.03 -24.27 -0.42
CA ASP A 315 7.36 -24.79 -0.75
C ASP A 315 8.26 -23.69 -1.36
N ALA A 316 7.68 -22.78 -2.15
CA ALA A 316 8.39 -21.61 -2.67
C ALA A 316 8.86 -20.71 -1.53
N MET A 317 8.00 -20.44 -0.51
CA MET A 317 8.40 -19.66 0.68
C MET A 317 9.60 -20.30 1.38
N ARG A 318 9.56 -21.63 1.63
CA ARG A 318 10.66 -22.37 2.25
C ARG A 318 11.96 -22.27 1.44
N SER A 319 11.87 -22.38 0.13
CA SER A 319 13.02 -22.23 -0.78
C SER A 319 13.60 -20.81 -0.73
N ILE A 320 12.75 -19.79 -0.70
CA ILE A 320 13.16 -18.40 -0.61
C ILE A 320 13.82 -18.10 0.75
N GLN A 321 13.28 -18.61 1.85
CA GLN A 321 13.93 -18.46 3.16
C GLN A 321 15.31 -19.08 3.19
N LYS A 322 15.49 -20.25 2.56
CA LYS A 322 16.80 -20.89 2.45
C LYS A 322 17.82 -20.06 1.67
N SER A 323 17.41 -19.38 0.62
CA SER A 323 18.31 -18.60 -0.24
C SER A 323 18.51 -17.15 0.22
N ASN A 324 17.46 -16.49 0.70
CA ASN A 324 17.42 -15.05 1.00
C ASN A 324 17.38 -14.74 2.51
N GLY A 325 17.31 -15.78 3.36
CA GLY A 325 17.06 -15.66 4.79
C GLY A 325 15.56 -15.61 5.14
N GLU A 326 15.21 -15.80 6.42
CA GLU A 326 13.81 -15.84 6.89
C GLU A 326 13.02 -14.62 6.46
N LYS A 327 13.60 -13.42 6.63
CA LYS A 327 12.95 -12.14 6.22
C LYS A 327 12.66 -12.05 4.72
N GLY A 328 13.21 -12.94 3.89
CA GLY A 328 12.98 -12.99 2.44
C GLY A 328 11.53 -13.31 2.06
N CYS A 329 10.87 -14.21 2.82
CA CYS A 329 9.47 -14.57 2.59
C CYS A 329 8.87 -15.19 3.84
N HIS A 330 8.42 -14.36 4.80
CA HIS A 330 7.95 -14.83 6.10
C HIS A 330 6.50 -14.44 6.41
N ARG A 331 5.74 -13.94 5.43
CA ARG A 331 4.32 -13.59 5.64
C ARG A 331 3.43 -14.24 4.59
N TYR A 332 2.34 -14.85 5.07
CA TYR A 332 1.27 -15.40 4.27
C TYR A 332 -0.03 -14.66 4.59
N ILE A 333 -0.54 -13.87 3.64
CA ILE A 333 -1.71 -13.01 3.81
C ILE A 333 -2.94 -13.72 3.25
N ILE A 334 -3.99 -13.80 4.06
CA ILE A 334 -5.28 -14.37 3.67
C ILE A 334 -6.22 -13.20 3.35
N SER A 335 -6.45 -12.92 2.06
CA SER A 335 -7.44 -11.93 1.66
C SER A 335 -8.85 -12.49 1.83
N HIS A 336 -9.80 -11.58 2.06
CA HIS A 336 -11.19 -11.92 2.29
C HIS A 336 -11.38 -12.92 3.45
N ASN A 337 -10.71 -12.65 4.59
CA ASN A 337 -10.78 -13.53 5.76
C ASN A 337 -12.11 -13.29 6.52
N GLN A 338 -12.98 -14.27 6.55
CA GLN A 338 -14.32 -14.16 7.13
C GLN A 338 -14.55 -15.05 8.37
N SER A 339 -13.64 -15.99 8.63
CA SER A 339 -13.77 -16.87 9.78
C SER A 339 -12.42 -17.32 10.33
N ALA A 340 -12.42 -17.87 11.56
CA ALA A 340 -11.25 -18.51 12.16
C ALA A 340 -10.78 -19.73 11.34
N LEU A 341 -11.72 -20.40 10.67
CA LEU A 341 -11.43 -21.56 9.82
C LEU A 341 -10.42 -21.22 8.73
N ASN A 342 -10.54 -20.05 8.07
CA ASN A 342 -9.62 -19.64 7.00
C ASN A 342 -8.15 -19.60 7.45
N ILE A 343 -7.91 -19.15 8.68
CA ILE A 343 -6.56 -19.09 9.27
C ILE A 343 -6.04 -20.49 9.57
N LEU A 344 -6.92 -21.34 10.15
CA LEU A 344 -6.55 -22.71 10.55
C LEU A 344 -6.36 -23.64 9.37
N GLU A 345 -7.09 -23.46 8.27
CA GLU A 345 -6.88 -24.18 7.01
C GLU A 345 -5.48 -23.88 6.45
N VAL A 346 -5.11 -22.60 6.39
CA VAL A 346 -3.77 -22.20 5.92
C VAL A 346 -2.69 -22.76 6.84
N HIS A 347 -2.86 -22.64 8.17
CA HIS A 347 -1.91 -23.24 9.11
C HIS A 347 -1.75 -24.76 8.87
N LYS A 348 -2.86 -25.47 8.64
CA LYS A 348 -2.86 -26.90 8.35
C LYS A 348 -2.19 -27.24 7.02
N MET A 349 -2.26 -26.38 6.01
CA MET A 349 -1.55 -26.55 4.75
C MET A 349 -0.03 -26.54 4.94
N PHE A 350 0.50 -25.71 5.86
CA PHE A 350 1.94 -25.78 6.22
C PHE A 350 2.32 -27.15 6.79
N GLU A 351 1.50 -27.71 7.69
CA GLU A 351 1.72 -29.05 8.24
C GLU A 351 1.70 -30.12 7.12
N ILE A 352 0.74 -30.02 6.18
CA ILE A 352 0.62 -30.93 5.05
C ILE A 352 1.87 -30.93 4.18
N THR A 353 2.50 -29.77 3.95
CA THR A 353 3.78 -29.68 3.21
C THR A 353 4.99 -30.15 4.02
N GLY A 354 4.80 -30.67 5.24
CA GLY A 354 5.86 -31.10 6.14
C GLY A 354 6.61 -29.95 6.83
N TRP A 355 6.03 -28.75 6.85
CA TRP A 355 6.59 -27.59 7.58
C TRP A 355 5.84 -27.41 8.91
N ILE A 356 6.21 -28.21 9.91
CA ILE A 356 5.49 -28.32 11.19
C ILE A 356 5.55 -27.03 12.01
N ASN A 357 6.72 -26.40 12.10
CA ASN A 357 6.92 -25.12 12.79
C ASN A 357 7.34 -24.05 11.78
N PRO A 358 6.41 -23.52 10.99
CA PRO A 358 6.76 -22.56 9.95
C PRO A 358 7.20 -21.24 10.56
N SER A 359 8.36 -20.73 10.11
CA SER A 359 8.82 -19.36 10.40
C SER A 359 8.08 -18.36 9.53
N VAL A 360 6.74 -18.37 9.60
CA VAL A 360 5.83 -17.58 8.77
C VAL A 360 4.73 -16.98 9.63
N ASP A 361 4.48 -15.69 9.46
CA ASP A 361 3.33 -15.01 10.04
C ASP A 361 2.10 -15.22 9.15
N ILE A 362 1.05 -15.81 9.69
CA ILE A 362 -0.24 -15.94 8.99
C ILE A 362 -1.04 -14.69 9.28
N VAL A 363 -1.33 -13.91 8.22
CA VAL A 363 -1.90 -12.57 8.32
C VAL A 363 -3.33 -12.55 7.78
N PRO A 364 -4.37 -12.57 8.62
CA PRO A 364 -5.74 -12.37 8.17
C PRO A 364 -5.94 -10.92 7.71
N LEU A 365 -6.65 -10.74 6.60
CA LEU A 365 -7.05 -9.45 6.09
C LEU A 365 -8.57 -9.30 6.18
N PHE A 366 -9.02 -8.29 6.94
CA PHE A 366 -10.42 -7.89 7.07
C PHE A 366 -10.69 -6.69 6.15
N GLU A 367 -11.63 -6.82 5.22
CA GLU A 367 -11.79 -5.87 4.09
C GLU A 367 -13.10 -5.09 4.12
N THR A 368 -14.22 -5.75 4.43
CA THR A 368 -15.57 -5.12 4.45
C THR A 368 -15.91 -4.57 5.83
N ILE A 369 -16.93 -3.71 5.90
CA ILE A 369 -17.47 -3.21 7.19
C ILE A 369 -17.91 -4.38 8.07
N GLN A 370 -18.47 -5.43 7.47
CA GLN A 370 -18.93 -6.63 8.19
C GLN A 370 -17.74 -7.44 8.72
N ASP A 371 -16.68 -7.64 7.93
CA ASP A 371 -15.46 -8.34 8.35
C ASP A 371 -14.81 -7.61 9.55
N LEU A 372 -14.74 -6.27 9.48
CA LEU A 372 -14.20 -5.44 10.57
C LEU A 372 -15.00 -5.62 11.87
N LYS A 373 -16.33 -5.67 11.80
CA LYS A 373 -17.20 -5.91 12.97
C LYS A 373 -16.99 -7.30 13.59
N HIS A 374 -16.72 -8.31 12.76
CA HIS A 374 -16.52 -9.69 13.24
C HIS A 374 -15.06 -10.02 13.59
N SER A 375 -14.12 -9.14 13.27
CA SER A 375 -12.67 -9.40 13.42
C SER A 375 -12.28 -9.85 14.83
N VAL A 376 -12.88 -9.24 15.86
CA VAL A 376 -12.62 -9.58 17.28
C VAL A 376 -13.03 -11.01 17.60
N SER A 377 -14.27 -11.39 17.26
CA SER A 377 -14.78 -12.74 17.55
C SER A 377 -14.02 -13.82 16.77
N ILE A 378 -13.57 -13.49 15.54
CA ILE A 378 -12.75 -14.37 14.73
C ILE A 378 -11.39 -14.58 15.40
N MET A 379 -10.70 -13.50 15.78
CA MET A 379 -9.38 -13.61 16.40
C MET A 379 -9.43 -14.25 17.78
N GLU A 380 -10.47 -14.00 18.57
CA GLU A 380 -10.67 -14.70 19.84
C GLU A 380 -10.79 -16.22 19.68
N LYS A 381 -11.57 -16.68 18.68
CA LYS A 381 -11.63 -18.12 18.34
C LYS A 381 -10.27 -18.69 17.93
N VAL A 382 -9.49 -17.91 17.19
CA VAL A 382 -8.13 -18.31 16.76
C VAL A 382 -7.20 -18.42 17.96
N TYR A 383 -7.18 -17.45 18.86
CA TYR A 383 -6.33 -17.44 20.05
C TYR A 383 -6.69 -18.54 21.06
N ASN A 384 -7.95 -18.93 21.13
CA ASN A 384 -8.40 -20.08 21.92
C ASN A 384 -8.03 -21.44 21.32
N ASN A 385 -7.54 -21.47 20.07
CA ASN A 385 -7.19 -22.72 19.42
C ASN A 385 -5.78 -23.18 19.83
N SER A 386 -5.66 -24.35 20.46
CA SER A 386 -4.40 -24.89 20.98
C SER A 386 -3.30 -25.05 19.90
N ILE A 387 -3.69 -25.43 18.68
CA ILE A 387 -2.72 -25.58 17.58
C ILE A 387 -2.14 -24.24 17.18
N TYR A 388 -3.00 -23.24 17.05
CA TYR A 388 -2.56 -21.91 16.65
C TYR A 388 -1.79 -21.19 17.77
N LYS A 389 -2.12 -21.48 19.03
CA LYS A 389 -1.37 -20.96 20.18
C LYS A 389 0.09 -21.41 20.13
N ASN A 390 0.35 -22.71 19.86
CA ASN A 390 1.72 -23.21 19.68
C ASN A 390 2.45 -22.50 18.51
N HIS A 391 1.72 -22.20 17.44
CA HIS A 391 2.29 -21.42 16.32
C HIS A 391 2.69 -20.01 16.78
N LEU A 392 1.84 -19.31 17.53
CA LEU A 392 2.14 -17.97 18.04
C LEU A 392 3.33 -17.98 19.01
N GLU A 393 3.44 -18.99 19.88
CA GLU A 393 4.60 -19.16 20.77
C GLU A 393 5.91 -19.24 19.96
N ASN A 394 5.92 -19.99 18.85
CA ASN A 394 7.06 -20.05 17.93
C ASN A 394 7.31 -18.73 17.16
N ARG A 395 6.33 -17.83 17.13
CA ARG A 395 6.42 -16.48 16.55
C ARG A 395 6.50 -15.36 17.61
N ASN A 396 7.09 -15.67 18.79
CA ASN A 396 7.29 -14.73 19.90
C ASN A 396 5.99 -14.08 20.42
N ASN A 397 4.89 -14.78 20.33
CA ASN A 397 3.53 -14.29 20.64
C ASN A 397 3.18 -12.99 19.89
N GLU A 398 3.66 -12.85 18.66
CA GLU A 398 3.31 -11.74 17.78
C GLU A 398 2.26 -12.18 16.73
N GLN A 399 1.21 -11.37 16.56
CA GLN A 399 0.20 -11.54 15.51
C GLN A 399 0.16 -10.29 14.64
N ILE A 400 0.16 -10.48 13.33
CA ILE A 400 -0.11 -9.38 12.37
C ILE A 400 -1.54 -9.52 11.87
N VAL A 401 -2.30 -8.43 11.88
CA VAL A 401 -3.64 -8.34 11.28
C VAL A 401 -3.62 -7.24 10.22
N MET A 402 -4.08 -7.57 9.03
CA MET A 402 -4.20 -6.60 7.95
C MET A 402 -5.62 -6.05 7.86
N LEU A 403 -5.74 -4.73 7.61
CA LEU A 403 -7.00 -4.01 7.49
C LEU A 403 -7.13 -3.37 6.11
N GLY A 404 -8.26 -3.64 5.44
CA GLY A 404 -8.54 -3.19 4.08
C GLY A 404 -9.25 -1.84 4.04
N PHE A 405 -8.54 -0.78 3.67
CA PHE A 405 -9.11 0.56 3.55
C PHE A 405 -9.92 0.77 2.26
N SER A 406 -9.42 0.24 1.16
CA SER A 406 -10.01 0.48 -0.17
C SER A 406 -11.35 -0.21 -0.35
N ASP A 407 -11.43 -1.48 0.04
CA ASP A 407 -12.65 -2.26 -0.06
C ASP A 407 -13.66 -1.81 0.99
N GLY A 408 -13.24 -1.46 2.21
CA GLY A 408 -14.09 -0.83 3.22
C GLY A 408 -14.69 0.51 2.76
N THR A 409 -13.89 1.36 2.08
CA THR A 409 -14.40 2.62 1.51
C THR A 409 -15.38 2.39 0.37
N LYS A 410 -15.15 1.40 -0.49
CA LYS A 410 -16.11 0.97 -1.52
C LYS A 410 -17.40 0.47 -0.90
N ASP A 411 -17.31 -0.26 0.21
CA ASP A 411 -18.45 -0.88 0.90
C ASP A 411 -19.28 0.14 1.67
N GLY A 412 -18.67 0.93 2.55
CA GLY A 412 -19.35 1.78 3.52
C GLY A 412 -19.16 3.29 3.39
N GLY A 413 -18.41 3.77 2.38
CA GLY A 413 -18.01 5.18 2.27
C GLY A 413 -16.81 5.53 3.17
N TYR A 414 -16.23 6.70 2.93
CA TYR A 414 -14.94 7.08 3.53
C TYR A 414 -14.98 7.22 5.06
N LEU A 415 -15.99 7.96 5.59
CA LEU A 415 -16.10 8.20 7.03
C LEU A 415 -16.31 6.88 7.79
N THR A 416 -17.28 6.09 7.35
CA THR A 416 -17.65 4.82 8.00
C THR A 416 -16.52 3.80 7.98
N ALA A 417 -15.83 3.66 6.85
CA ALA A 417 -14.73 2.72 6.73
C ALA A 417 -13.59 3.06 7.71
N ASN A 418 -13.15 4.32 7.74
CA ASN A 418 -12.04 4.73 8.60
C ASN A 418 -12.40 4.65 10.09
N TRP A 419 -13.65 5.00 10.45
CA TRP A 419 -14.09 4.86 11.85
C TRP A 419 -14.16 3.39 12.30
N ASN A 420 -14.70 2.49 11.47
CA ASN A 420 -14.74 1.07 11.81
C ASN A 420 -13.34 0.44 11.86
N ILE A 421 -12.39 0.88 11.01
CA ILE A 421 -11.00 0.47 11.08
C ILE A 421 -10.38 0.87 12.43
N LEU A 422 -10.57 2.12 12.88
CA LEU A 422 -10.03 2.57 14.16
C LEU A 422 -10.64 1.79 15.32
N LYS A 423 -11.95 1.60 15.34
CA LYS A 423 -12.65 0.77 16.37
C LYS A 423 -12.13 -0.66 16.38
N SER A 424 -11.98 -1.28 15.21
CA SER A 424 -11.45 -2.64 15.11
C SER A 424 -10.02 -2.73 15.63
N LYS A 425 -9.18 -1.72 15.38
CA LYS A 425 -7.83 -1.67 15.94
C LYS A 425 -7.84 -1.67 17.46
N GLU A 426 -8.61 -0.78 18.09
CA GLU A 426 -8.75 -0.73 19.55
C GLU A 426 -9.22 -2.07 20.12
N GLN A 427 -10.31 -2.60 19.60
CA GLN A 427 -10.90 -3.85 20.08
C GLN A 427 -10.00 -5.07 19.88
N LEU A 428 -9.27 -5.12 18.76
CA LEU A 428 -8.30 -6.18 18.49
C LEU A 428 -7.08 -6.10 19.43
N ILE A 429 -6.62 -4.90 19.80
CA ILE A 429 -5.57 -4.71 20.80
C ILE A 429 -6.05 -5.26 22.15
N ASP A 430 -7.25 -4.91 22.56
CA ASP A 430 -7.84 -5.34 23.83
C ASP A 430 -7.93 -6.86 23.93
N ILE A 431 -8.48 -7.51 22.88
CA ILE A 431 -8.60 -8.97 22.91
C ILE A 431 -7.23 -9.65 22.84
N SER A 432 -6.30 -9.18 22.00
CA SER A 432 -4.97 -9.77 21.88
C SER A 432 -4.19 -9.66 23.21
N SER A 433 -4.31 -8.54 23.91
CA SER A 433 -3.67 -8.33 25.23
C SER A 433 -4.17 -9.31 26.27
N LYS A 434 -5.46 -9.68 26.27
CA LYS A 434 -6.04 -10.69 27.17
C LYS A 434 -5.40 -12.07 27.01
N TYR A 435 -4.91 -12.38 25.80
CA TYR A 435 -4.21 -13.64 25.50
C TYR A 435 -2.67 -13.52 25.56
N GLY A 436 -2.12 -12.37 25.99
CA GLY A 436 -0.67 -12.13 26.04
C GLY A 436 -0.03 -12.04 24.65
N ILE A 437 -0.78 -11.67 23.63
CA ILE A 437 -0.35 -11.58 22.24
C ILE A 437 -0.07 -10.12 21.89
N LYS A 438 1.13 -9.87 21.35
CA LYS A 438 1.51 -8.58 20.80
C LYS A 438 0.97 -8.44 19.40
N LEU A 439 -0.01 -7.56 19.24
CA LEU A 439 -0.67 -7.31 17.97
C LEU A 439 0.06 -6.24 17.17
N LYS A 440 0.19 -6.47 15.86
CA LYS A 440 0.71 -5.51 14.88
C LYS A 440 -0.30 -5.31 13.77
N PHE A 441 -0.43 -4.08 13.27
CA PHE A 441 -1.33 -3.79 12.16
C PHE A 441 -0.59 -3.60 10.85
N PHE A 442 -1.20 -4.12 9.78
CA PHE A 442 -0.78 -3.86 8.42
C PHE A 442 -1.90 -3.15 7.67
N ASP A 443 -1.71 -1.87 7.36
CA ASP A 443 -2.73 -1.03 6.75
C ASP A 443 -2.72 -1.14 5.22
N GLY A 444 -3.79 -1.72 4.67
CA GLY A 444 -4.03 -1.83 3.23
C GLY A 444 -4.51 -0.51 2.61
N ARG A 445 -3.74 0.58 2.80
CA ARG A 445 -4.12 1.92 2.33
C ARG A 445 -3.80 2.15 0.86
N GLY A 446 -4.72 2.83 0.14
CA GLY A 446 -4.44 3.37 -1.18
C GLY A 446 -3.85 4.78 -1.14
N GLY A 447 -3.59 5.39 -2.31
CA GLY A 447 -3.07 6.77 -2.38
C GLY A 447 -4.13 7.84 -2.06
N PRO A 448 -5.27 7.89 -2.79
CA PRO A 448 -6.29 8.93 -2.58
C PRO A 448 -7.21 8.62 -1.39
N PRO A 449 -7.90 9.65 -0.83
CA PRO A 449 -8.87 9.48 0.24
C PRO A 449 -9.96 8.45 -0.10
N ALA A 450 -10.49 8.46 -1.32
CA ALA A 450 -11.47 7.47 -1.80
C ALA A 450 -10.99 6.00 -1.73
N ARG A 451 -9.72 5.75 -1.36
CA ARG A 451 -9.12 4.45 -1.11
C ARG A 451 -8.48 4.36 0.27
N GLY A 452 -8.95 5.20 1.20
CA GLY A 452 -8.43 5.27 2.55
C GLY A 452 -7.07 5.97 2.70
N GLY A 453 -6.56 6.61 1.63
CA GLY A 453 -5.31 7.36 1.64
C GLY A 453 -5.47 8.80 2.14
N GLY A 454 -4.60 9.70 1.66
CA GLY A 454 -4.51 11.09 2.07
C GLY A 454 -3.17 11.40 2.73
N ASN A 455 -3.11 12.46 3.54
CA ASN A 455 -1.90 12.85 4.24
C ASN A 455 -1.51 11.79 5.27
N THR A 456 -0.39 11.09 5.02
CA THR A 456 0.03 9.95 5.82
C THR A 456 0.50 10.35 7.22
N HIS A 457 1.27 11.44 7.33
CA HIS A 457 1.73 11.96 8.63
C HIS A 457 0.55 12.36 9.52
N GLN A 458 -0.37 13.18 9.01
CA GLN A 458 -1.55 13.61 9.75
C GLN A 458 -2.40 12.42 10.18
N PHE A 459 -2.55 11.42 9.31
CA PHE A 459 -3.36 10.24 9.61
C PHE A 459 -2.81 9.45 10.80
N TYR A 460 -1.52 9.06 10.78
CA TYR A 460 -0.93 8.29 11.88
C TYR A 460 -0.77 9.13 13.15
N SER A 461 -0.37 10.40 13.04
CA SER A 461 -0.29 11.32 14.18
C SER A 461 -1.66 11.55 14.83
N SER A 462 -2.75 11.52 14.06
CA SER A 462 -4.11 11.73 14.59
C SER A 462 -4.68 10.53 15.34
N MET A 463 -4.09 9.37 15.21
CA MET A 463 -4.43 8.16 15.99
C MET A 463 -3.61 8.05 17.28
N ALA A 464 -2.63 8.94 17.47
CA ALA A 464 -1.81 9.01 18.66
C ALA A 464 -2.69 9.14 19.92
N GLY A 465 -2.35 8.40 20.97
CA GLY A 465 -3.13 8.36 22.22
C GLY A 465 -4.39 7.48 22.16
N ILE A 466 -4.81 7.02 20.97
CA ILE A 466 -5.90 6.04 20.83
C ILE A 466 -5.30 4.64 20.67
N ILE A 467 -4.30 4.49 19.81
CA ILE A 467 -3.58 3.23 19.57
C ILE A 467 -2.07 3.46 19.54
N ASP A 468 -1.29 2.40 19.85
CA ASP A 468 0.16 2.41 19.63
C ASP A 468 0.48 2.38 18.14
N THR A 469 1.24 3.34 17.65
CA THR A 469 1.70 3.45 16.26
C THR A 469 3.23 3.37 16.12
N THR A 470 3.91 2.70 17.05
CA THR A 470 5.37 2.47 16.96
C THR A 470 5.76 1.45 15.89
N ASP A 471 4.84 0.58 15.47
CA ASP A 471 5.01 -0.35 14.33
C ASP A 471 4.00 0.04 13.24
N ILE A 472 4.47 0.76 12.22
CA ILE A 472 3.65 1.20 11.09
C ILE A 472 3.99 0.35 9.86
N GLN A 473 3.03 -0.47 9.45
CA GLN A 473 3.13 -1.23 8.21
C GLN A 473 2.00 -0.79 7.27
N LEU A 474 2.35 -0.39 6.05
CA LEU A 474 1.36 0.11 5.10
C LEU A 474 1.70 -0.25 3.66
N THR A 475 0.67 -0.42 2.83
CA THR A 475 0.87 -0.58 1.39
C THR A 475 1.17 0.76 0.72
N ILE A 476 2.14 0.76 -0.20
CA ILE A 476 2.37 1.83 -1.17
C ILE A 476 1.90 1.32 -2.52
N GLN A 477 0.88 1.96 -3.08
CA GLN A 477 0.19 1.43 -4.24
C GLN A 477 0.43 2.27 -5.50
N GLY A 478 0.77 1.57 -6.57
CA GLY A 478 0.78 2.10 -7.92
C GLY A 478 1.57 3.40 -8.07
N GLN A 479 0.89 4.44 -8.48
CA GLN A 479 1.48 5.73 -8.78
C GLN A 479 2.06 6.47 -7.56
N THR A 480 1.58 6.16 -6.35
CA THR A 480 2.16 6.72 -5.12
C THR A 480 3.63 6.35 -4.98
N ILE A 481 4.06 5.19 -5.53
CA ILE A 481 5.47 4.80 -5.56
C ILE A 481 6.29 5.82 -6.34
N SER A 482 5.87 6.16 -7.55
CA SER A 482 6.61 7.10 -8.39
C SER A 482 6.47 8.56 -7.94
N SER A 483 5.34 8.96 -7.36
CA SER A 483 5.13 10.35 -6.94
C SER A 483 5.78 10.68 -5.59
N ASN A 484 5.67 9.78 -4.61
CA ASN A 484 6.14 10.03 -3.25
C ASN A 484 7.51 9.40 -2.97
N PHE A 485 7.86 8.34 -3.71
CA PHE A 485 9.10 7.58 -3.52
C PHE A 485 9.92 7.47 -4.83
N GLY A 486 9.70 8.38 -5.76
CA GLY A 486 10.33 8.33 -7.08
C GLY A 486 11.73 8.94 -7.17
N THR A 487 12.15 9.72 -6.17
CA THR A 487 13.51 10.29 -6.03
C THR A 487 14.00 10.08 -4.60
N ILE A 488 15.29 10.17 -4.38
CA ILE A 488 15.92 10.05 -3.06
C ILE A 488 15.30 11.06 -2.08
N ASP A 489 15.20 12.34 -2.47
CA ASP A 489 14.65 13.39 -1.61
C ASP A 489 13.18 13.17 -1.26
N SER A 490 12.34 12.82 -2.24
CA SER A 490 10.93 12.57 -1.97
C SER A 490 10.72 11.30 -1.15
N CYS A 491 11.51 10.27 -1.38
CA CYS A 491 11.48 9.03 -0.60
C CYS A 491 11.90 9.29 0.85
N GLN A 492 13.04 9.95 1.05
CA GLN A 492 13.52 10.30 2.38
C GLN A 492 12.48 11.14 3.14
N TYR A 493 11.92 12.18 2.51
CA TYR A 493 10.87 13.01 3.12
C TYR A 493 9.66 12.18 3.57
N ASN A 494 9.13 11.30 2.71
CA ASN A 494 7.95 10.51 3.06
C ASN A 494 8.25 9.45 4.13
N LEU A 495 9.46 8.90 4.18
CA LEU A 495 9.89 8.00 5.25
C LEU A 495 10.06 8.76 6.58
N GLU A 496 10.64 9.96 6.55
CA GLU A 496 10.74 10.84 7.73
C GLU A 496 9.36 11.22 8.29
N GLN A 497 8.36 11.48 7.40
CA GLN A 497 6.98 11.73 7.82
C GLN A 497 6.36 10.54 8.58
N LEU A 498 6.66 9.30 8.16
CA LEU A 498 6.21 8.10 8.87
C LEU A 498 6.92 7.94 10.23
N ILE A 499 8.24 8.11 10.27
CA ILE A 499 9.04 8.05 11.51
C ILE A 499 8.55 9.10 12.49
N SER A 500 8.39 10.34 12.05
CA SER A 500 7.92 11.44 12.89
C SER A 500 6.52 11.19 13.43
N SER A 501 5.60 10.67 12.61
CA SER A 501 4.24 10.34 13.07
C SER A 501 4.24 9.25 14.15
N ALA A 502 5.14 8.26 14.04
CA ALA A 502 5.33 7.25 15.07
C ALA A 502 5.93 7.81 16.36
N CYS A 503 6.84 8.79 16.28
CA CYS A 503 7.41 9.45 17.44
C CYS A 503 6.38 10.31 18.21
N ASN A 504 5.48 10.98 17.53
CA ASN A 504 4.46 11.84 18.15
C ASN A 504 3.51 11.08 19.08
N ASN A 505 3.43 9.76 18.96
CA ASN A 505 2.56 8.91 19.78
C ASN A 505 3.10 8.60 21.17
N GLN A 506 4.37 8.85 21.44
CA GLN A 506 4.98 8.50 22.73
C GLN A 506 5.54 9.73 23.45
N ASN A 507 4.68 10.47 24.15
CA ASN A 507 5.06 11.51 25.11
C ASN A 507 5.79 12.75 24.57
N LEU A 508 5.93 12.92 23.24
CA LEU A 508 6.52 14.13 22.67
C LEU A 508 5.51 15.27 22.46
N SER A 509 4.23 15.03 22.75
CA SER A 509 3.19 16.06 22.72
C SER A 509 2.27 15.96 23.92
N ASP A 510 2.05 17.08 24.62
CA ASP A 510 1.18 17.19 25.80
C ASP A 510 -0.33 17.06 25.51
N SER A 511 -0.73 16.64 24.30
CA SER A 511 -2.12 16.73 23.85
C SER A 511 -2.79 15.39 23.59
N PHE A 512 -2.58 14.37 24.44
CA PHE A 512 -3.33 13.12 24.35
C PHE A 512 -4.59 13.19 25.20
N SER A 513 -5.72 13.52 24.57
CA SER A 513 -7.03 13.25 25.16
C SER A 513 -7.48 11.86 24.73
N HIS A 514 -7.67 10.98 25.71
CA HIS A 514 -8.46 9.77 25.51
C HIS A 514 -9.80 10.16 24.86
N LEU A 515 -10.21 9.41 23.85
CA LEU A 515 -11.50 9.65 23.20
C LEU A 515 -12.62 9.48 24.23
N SER A 516 -13.30 10.59 24.57
CA SER A 516 -14.39 10.55 25.53
C SER A 516 -15.56 9.70 25.02
N ASP A 517 -16.33 9.11 25.94
CA ASP A 517 -17.52 8.32 25.56
C ASP A 517 -18.52 9.12 24.74
N ASP A 518 -18.66 10.41 25.02
CA ASP A 518 -19.52 11.32 24.25
C ASP A 518 -19.04 11.49 22.80
N ASN A 519 -17.73 11.69 22.61
CA ASN A 519 -17.13 11.80 21.30
C ASN A 519 -17.25 10.48 20.53
N ARG A 520 -17.08 9.35 21.22
CA ARG A 520 -17.26 8.00 20.65
C ARG A 520 -18.69 7.79 20.17
N LYS A 521 -19.68 8.09 21.02
CA LYS A 521 -21.11 8.01 20.66
C LYS A 521 -21.47 8.94 19.48
N THR A 522 -20.88 10.13 19.46
CA THR A 522 -21.10 11.09 18.35
C THR A 522 -20.52 10.54 17.04
N MET A 523 -19.31 9.99 17.07
CA MET A 523 -18.69 9.34 15.90
C MET A 523 -19.47 8.12 15.43
N ASP A 524 -19.95 7.28 16.35
CA ASP A 524 -20.77 6.10 16.01
C ASP A 524 -22.03 6.54 15.25
N ARG A 525 -22.75 7.55 15.74
CA ARG A 525 -23.94 8.09 15.07
C ARG A 525 -23.60 8.72 13.71
N LEU A 526 -22.54 9.52 13.63
CA LEU A 526 -22.08 10.08 12.35
C LEU A 526 -21.77 8.97 11.34
N SER A 527 -21.07 7.94 11.78
CA SER A 527 -20.74 6.78 10.94
C SER A 527 -21.98 6.02 10.48
N GLU A 528 -22.96 5.83 11.35
CA GLU A 528 -24.21 5.14 11.04
C GLU A 528 -25.02 5.89 9.98
N TYR A 529 -25.24 7.19 10.17
CA TYR A 529 -25.95 8.01 9.18
C TYR A 529 -25.21 8.14 7.86
N SER A 530 -23.88 8.26 7.91
CA SER A 530 -23.04 8.26 6.70
C SER A 530 -23.14 6.93 5.94
N PHE A 531 -23.11 5.81 6.66
CA PHE A 531 -23.27 4.48 6.07
C PHE A 531 -24.64 4.32 5.42
N LYS A 532 -25.70 4.74 6.12
CA LYS A 532 -27.06 4.68 5.59
C LYS A 532 -27.18 5.46 4.28
N ALA A 533 -26.76 6.73 4.27
CA ALA A 533 -26.83 7.58 3.09
C ALA A 533 -26.03 6.98 1.90
N TYR A 534 -24.81 6.46 2.16
CA TYR A 534 -24.00 5.84 1.14
C TYR A 534 -24.59 4.52 0.62
N ASN A 535 -25.17 3.71 1.52
CA ASN A 535 -25.78 2.44 1.16
C ASN A 535 -27.10 2.64 0.37
N ASP A 536 -27.93 3.60 0.76
CA ASP A 536 -29.14 3.98 0.02
C ASP A 536 -28.76 4.42 -1.40
N PHE A 537 -27.70 5.20 -1.55
CA PHE A 537 -27.17 5.60 -2.86
C PHE A 537 -26.65 4.41 -3.67
N LYS A 538 -25.89 3.47 -3.07
CA LYS A 538 -25.40 2.26 -3.77
C LYS A 538 -26.54 1.36 -4.25
N ASN A 539 -27.62 1.31 -3.50
CA ASN A 539 -28.81 0.48 -3.81
C ASN A 539 -29.78 1.18 -4.79
N HIS A 540 -29.47 2.38 -5.23
CA HIS A 540 -30.27 3.07 -6.23
C HIS A 540 -30.35 2.25 -7.54
N PRO A 541 -31.53 2.04 -8.14
CA PRO A 541 -31.69 1.17 -9.32
C PRO A 541 -30.79 1.54 -10.48
N MET A 542 -30.48 2.82 -10.64
CA MET A 542 -29.63 3.32 -11.74
C MET A 542 -28.14 3.34 -11.40
N PHE A 543 -27.73 2.98 -10.19
CA PHE A 543 -26.32 3.10 -9.74
C PHE A 543 -25.33 2.36 -10.65
N LEU A 544 -25.58 1.06 -10.87
CA LEU A 544 -24.71 0.24 -11.72
C LEU A 544 -24.72 0.68 -13.17
N SER A 545 -25.94 0.98 -13.71
CA SER A 545 -26.10 1.46 -15.08
C SER A 545 -25.39 2.80 -15.30
N TYR A 546 -25.47 3.70 -14.32
CA TYR A 546 -24.77 4.98 -14.35
C TYR A 546 -23.25 4.80 -14.44
N LEU A 547 -22.66 4.03 -13.53
CA LEU A 547 -21.23 3.72 -13.55
C LEU A 547 -20.82 3.02 -14.86
N GLU A 548 -21.59 2.05 -15.30
CA GLU A 548 -21.29 1.27 -16.48
C GLU A 548 -21.30 2.10 -17.78
N LYS A 549 -22.30 2.96 -17.95
CA LYS A 549 -22.53 3.71 -19.19
C LYS A 549 -21.82 5.07 -19.20
N MET A 550 -21.75 5.76 -18.05
CA MET A 550 -21.24 7.13 -17.99
C MET A 550 -19.76 7.20 -17.59
N SER A 551 -19.19 6.14 -17.00
CA SER A 551 -17.77 6.09 -16.64
C SER A 551 -16.93 5.24 -17.61
N THR A 552 -15.62 5.28 -17.39
CA THR A 552 -14.66 4.50 -18.19
C THR A 552 -14.39 3.11 -17.62
N ILE A 553 -15.20 2.63 -16.69
CA ILE A 553 -14.94 1.41 -15.93
C ILE A 553 -14.73 0.17 -16.82
N LYS A 554 -15.51 0.06 -17.91
CA LYS A 554 -15.37 -1.02 -18.89
C LYS A 554 -14.05 -0.98 -19.69
N TYR A 555 -13.38 0.16 -19.72
CA TYR A 555 -12.17 0.37 -20.52
C TYR A 555 -10.89 0.14 -19.73
N TYR A 556 -10.96 0.01 -18.39
CA TYR A 556 -9.79 -0.32 -17.58
C TYR A 556 -9.11 -1.62 -18.01
N ALA A 557 -9.88 -2.62 -18.41
CA ALA A 557 -9.33 -3.90 -18.91
C ALA A 557 -8.52 -3.75 -20.22
N LYS A 558 -8.81 -2.71 -21.02
CA LYS A 558 -8.17 -2.46 -22.32
C LYS A 558 -6.87 -1.65 -22.23
N THR A 559 -6.51 -1.18 -21.04
CA THR A 559 -5.37 -0.24 -20.88
C THR A 559 -4.01 -0.91 -20.75
N ASN A 560 -3.91 -2.24 -20.60
CA ASN A 560 -2.66 -2.98 -20.39
C ASN A 560 -1.76 -2.41 -19.26
N ILE A 561 -2.37 -1.83 -18.23
CA ILE A 561 -1.65 -1.11 -17.17
C ILE A 561 -1.03 -2.07 -16.15
N GLY A 562 -1.61 -3.25 -15.94
CA GLY A 562 -1.12 -4.22 -14.96
C GLY A 562 -1.31 -5.66 -15.38
N SER A 563 -0.61 -6.60 -14.73
CA SER A 563 -0.73 -8.04 -14.99
C SER A 563 -2.07 -8.61 -14.51
N ARG A 564 -2.63 -8.04 -13.46
CA ARG A 564 -3.85 -8.51 -12.79
C ARG A 564 -5.10 -8.28 -13.66
N PRO A 565 -6.04 -9.23 -13.76
CA PRO A 565 -7.34 -9.00 -14.39
C PRO A 565 -8.12 -7.87 -13.69
N SER A 566 -8.85 -7.06 -14.46
CA SER A 566 -9.65 -5.94 -13.93
C SER A 566 -10.93 -6.36 -13.20
N LYS A 567 -11.42 -7.58 -13.47
CA LYS A 567 -12.57 -8.21 -12.82
C LYS A 567 -12.14 -9.48 -12.08
N ARG A 568 -12.80 -9.80 -10.97
CA ARG A 568 -12.75 -11.15 -10.38
C ARG A 568 -13.51 -12.11 -11.34
N LYS A 569 -13.17 -13.41 -11.32
CA LYS A 569 -13.92 -14.41 -12.09
C LYS A 569 -15.36 -14.44 -11.58
N SER A 570 -16.34 -14.17 -12.44
CA SER A 570 -17.76 -14.41 -12.18
C SER A 570 -18.28 -15.41 -13.20
N SER A 571 -19.25 -16.20 -12.82
CA SER A 571 -19.96 -17.12 -13.69
C SER A 571 -20.92 -16.40 -14.66
N SER A 572 -21.14 -15.10 -14.49
CA SER A 572 -22.04 -14.28 -15.31
C SER A 572 -21.29 -13.13 -15.99
N ASP A 573 -21.70 -12.79 -17.22
CA ASP A 573 -21.26 -11.57 -17.92
C ASP A 573 -21.91 -10.29 -17.36
N VAL A 574 -22.70 -10.41 -16.30
CA VAL A 574 -23.41 -9.30 -15.67
C VAL A 574 -22.42 -8.42 -14.89
N PHE A 575 -22.61 -7.12 -14.99
CA PHE A 575 -21.82 -6.13 -14.25
C PHE A 575 -22.37 -5.98 -12.83
N GLU A 576 -21.67 -6.59 -11.88
CA GLU A 576 -22.03 -6.59 -10.45
C GLU A 576 -20.98 -5.82 -9.64
N ILE A 577 -21.41 -5.12 -8.59
CA ILE A 577 -20.52 -4.32 -7.74
C ILE A 577 -19.53 -5.18 -6.95
N GLU A 578 -19.96 -6.39 -6.56
CA GLU A 578 -19.18 -7.37 -5.81
C GLU A 578 -17.97 -7.88 -6.60
N THR A 579 -18.17 -8.08 -7.90
CA THR A 579 -17.09 -8.54 -8.81
C THR A 579 -16.11 -7.43 -9.16
N LEU A 580 -16.49 -6.18 -8.91
CA LEU A 580 -15.71 -5.01 -9.25
C LEU A 580 -14.64 -4.72 -8.20
N ARG A 581 -13.39 -4.65 -8.61
CA ARG A 581 -12.27 -4.32 -7.72
C ARG A 581 -12.30 -2.84 -7.32
N ALA A 582 -11.81 -2.52 -6.12
CA ALA A 582 -11.81 -1.16 -5.58
C ALA A 582 -11.11 -0.14 -6.49
N ILE A 583 -10.01 -0.52 -7.18
CA ILE A 583 -9.27 0.41 -8.07
C ILE A 583 -10.09 0.85 -9.28
N PRO A 584 -10.64 -0.05 -10.12
CA PRO A 584 -11.54 0.35 -11.20
C PRO A 584 -12.78 1.11 -10.70
N PHE A 585 -13.33 0.73 -9.55
CA PHE A 585 -14.48 1.42 -8.96
C PHE A 585 -14.17 2.88 -8.63
N VAL A 586 -13.12 3.13 -7.85
CA VAL A 586 -12.69 4.51 -7.52
C VAL A 586 -12.24 5.25 -8.78
N GLY A 587 -11.57 4.56 -9.70
CA GLY A 587 -11.15 5.12 -10.97
C GLY A 587 -12.33 5.59 -11.83
N GLY A 588 -13.43 4.84 -11.88
CA GLY A 588 -14.66 5.24 -12.57
C GLY A 588 -15.19 6.59 -12.07
N TRP A 589 -15.32 6.74 -10.76
CA TRP A 589 -15.74 7.99 -10.11
C TRP A 589 -14.77 9.16 -10.33
N SER A 590 -13.48 8.88 -10.30
CA SER A 590 -12.46 9.91 -10.54
C SER A 590 -12.45 10.37 -12.00
N GLN A 591 -12.71 9.49 -12.96
CA GLN A 591 -12.82 9.83 -14.39
C GLN A 591 -14.09 10.64 -14.71
N LEU A 592 -15.14 10.47 -13.93
CA LEU A 592 -16.32 11.34 -13.94
C LEU A 592 -16.08 12.68 -13.28
N LYS A 593 -14.93 12.89 -12.61
CA LYS A 593 -14.66 14.07 -11.78
C LYS A 593 -15.70 14.30 -10.69
N GLN A 594 -16.27 13.21 -10.16
CA GLN A 594 -17.26 13.25 -9.08
C GLN A 594 -16.71 12.76 -7.74
N ASN A 595 -15.68 11.93 -7.72
CA ASN A 595 -14.93 11.45 -6.53
C ASN A 595 -15.79 10.96 -5.35
N VAL A 596 -16.97 10.43 -5.65
CA VAL A 596 -18.04 10.05 -4.71
C VAL A 596 -17.56 9.30 -3.47
N PRO A 597 -16.74 8.21 -3.56
CA PRO A 597 -16.40 7.42 -2.38
C PRO A 597 -15.62 8.19 -1.30
N GLY A 598 -15.03 9.34 -1.65
CA GLY A 598 -14.21 10.13 -0.73
C GLY A 598 -14.97 11.13 0.14
N PHE A 599 -16.27 11.34 -0.11
CA PHE A 599 -17.06 12.32 0.64
C PHE A 599 -18.53 11.95 0.85
N PHE A 600 -19.12 11.10 0.01
CA PHE A 600 -20.57 10.83 0.02
C PHE A 600 -21.03 10.26 1.37
N GLY A 601 -22.13 10.79 1.89
CA GLY A 601 -22.71 10.47 3.18
C GLY A 601 -22.17 11.31 4.34
N LEU A 602 -21.04 12.01 4.18
CA LEU A 602 -20.49 12.84 5.23
C LEU A 602 -21.34 14.10 5.44
N GLY A 603 -21.77 14.77 4.36
CA GLY A 603 -22.64 15.94 4.42
C GLY A 603 -23.99 15.62 5.05
N SER A 604 -24.61 14.55 4.58
CA SER A 604 -25.87 14.05 5.11
C SER A 604 -25.78 13.71 6.62
N SER A 605 -24.68 13.09 7.07
CA SER A 605 -24.50 12.76 8.47
C SER A 605 -24.34 14.00 9.37
N ILE A 606 -23.53 14.98 8.96
CA ILE A 606 -23.36 16.22 9.72
C ILE A 606 -24.65 17.05 9.72
N ASN A 607 -25.36 17.10 8.59
CA ASN A 607 -26.63 17.82 8.45
C ASN A 607 -27.72 17.23 9.36
N PHE A 608 -27.74 15.90 9.54
CA PHE A 608 -28.66 15.26 10.49
C PHE A 608 -28.51 15.86 11.90
N PHE A 609 -27.27 16.04 12.40
CA PHE A 609 -27.03 16.67 13.70
C PHE A 609 -27.44 18.16 13.68
N HIS A 610 -27.26 18.85 12.55
CA HIS A 610 -27.67 20.24 12.41
C HIS A 610 -29.18 20.41 12.49
N GLU A 611 -29.96 19.59 11.78
CA GLU A 611 -31.41 19.62 11.78
C GLU A 611 -32.04 19.24 13.13
N ASN A 612 -31.33 18.39 13.89
CA ASN A 612 -31.78 17.96 15.23
C ASN A 612 -31.26 18.88 16.36
N ASN A 613 -30.71 20.04 16.06
CA ASN A 613 -30.14 21.00 17.02
C ASN A 613 -28.99 20.40 17.87
N GLU A 614 -28.28 19.40 17.35
CA GLU A 614 -27.15 18.74 18.00
C GLU A 614 -25.79 19.09 17.34
N PHE A 615 -25.74 20.12 16.50
CA PHE A 615 -24.52 20.50 15.76
C PHE A 615 -23.33 20.82 16.68
N ASN A 616 -23.60 21.36 17.87
CA ASN A 616 -22.59 21.61 18.90
C ASN A 616 -21.80 20.35 19.31
N LYS A 617 -22.40 19.13 19.25
CA LYS A 617 -21.70 17.88 19.51
C LYS A 617 -20.65 17.60 18.43
N VAL A 618 -20.97 17.90 17.17
CA VAL A 618 -20.04 17.72 16.05
C VAL A 618 -18.94 18.79 16.09
N GLU A 619 -19.25 20.04 16.52
CA GLU A 619 -18.25 21.08 16.75
C GLU A 619 -17.27 20.70 17.88
N LYS A 620 -17.79 20.14 18.98
CA LYS A 620 -16.97 19.62 20.06
C LYS A 620 -16.06 18.50 19.56
N LEU A 621 -16.62 17.54 18.82
CA LEU A 621 -15.87 16.45 18.23
C LEU A 621 -14.76 16.95 17.29
N TYR A 622 -15.04 17.94 16.44
CA TYR A 622 -14.05 18.55 15.55
C TYR A 622 -12.89 19.20 16.32
N LYS A 623 -13.19 19.86 17.45
CA LYS A 623 -12.18 20.50 18.30
C LYS A 623 -11.32 19.50 19.05
N GLU A 624 -11.92 18.42 19.57
CA GLU A 624 -11.28 17.51 20.50
C GLU A 624 -10.66 16.27 19.81
N MET A 625 -11.12 15.89 18.60
CA MET A 625 -10.67 14.66 17.94
C MET A 625 -9.84 14.94 16.67
N PRO A 626 -8.50 14.89 16.75
CA PRO A 626 -7.61 15.06 15.59
C PRO A 626 -7.91 14.09 14.44
N PHE A 627 -8.30 12.87 14.76
CA PHE A 627 -8.65 11.87 13.75
C PHE A 627 -9.86 12.31 12.90
N PHE A 628 -10.92 12.83 13.53
CA PHE A 628 -12.07 13.35 12.80
C PHE A 628 -11.69 14.55 11.91
N ARG A 629 -10.87 15.49 12.43
CA ARG A 629 -10.34 16.60 11.61
C ARG A 629 -9.58 16.11 10.38
N THR A 630 -8.77 15.07 10.53
CA THR A 630 -8.02 14.47 9.42
C THR A 630 -8.95 13.85 8.38
N LEU A 631 -10.01 13.16 8.79
CA LEU A 631 -10.99 12.61 7.86
C LEU A 631 -11.70 13.72 7.08
N LEU A 632 -12.06 14.83 7.74
CA LEU A 632 -12.67 15.99 7.06
C LEU A 632 -11.70 16.64 6.07
N SER A 633 -10.43 16.85 6.44
CA SER A 633 -9.40 17.39 5.54
C SER A 633 -9.23 16.52 4.29
N ASN A 634 -9.19 15.21 4.45
CA ASN A 634 -9.12 14.26 3.33
C ASN A 634 -10.39 14.30 2.45
N SER A 635 -11.57 14.48 3.05
CA SER A 635 -12.81 14.65 2.28
C SER A 635 -12.83 15.99 1.53
N MET A 636 -12.29 17.07 2.11
CA MET A 636 -12.08 18.35 1.40
C MET A 636 -11.23 18.17 0.15
N MET A 637 -10.19 17.33 0.21
CA MET A 637 -9.35 17.00 -0.96
C MET A 637 -10.17 16.32 -2.06
N SER A 638 -11.06 15.39 -1.70
CA SER A 638 -11.94 14.71 -2.66
C SER A 638 -12.94 15.66 -3.29
N LEU A 639 -13.52 16.57 -2.50
CA LEU A 639 -14.40 17.63 -2.99
C LEU A 639 -13.66 18.60 -3.92
N GLN A 640 -12.44 19.04 -3.57
CA GLN A 640 -11.62 19.95 -4.39
C GLN A 640 -11.24 19.36 -5.75
N LYS A 641 -11.09 18.03 -5.84
CA LYS A 641 -10.83 17.29 -7.09
C LYS A 641 -12.08 17.04 -7.93
N SER A 642 -13.27 17.35 -7.42
CA SER A 642 -14.53 17.16 -8.15
C SER A 642 -14.83 18.36 -9.03
N PHE A 643 -15.34 18.11 -10.25
CA PHE A 643 -15.68 19.13 -11.24
C PHE A 643 -16.94 18.72 -12.00
N PHE A 644 -18.08 19.15 -11.50
CA PHE A 644 -19.40 18.72 -11.99
C PHE A 644 -19.79 19.31 -13.35
N ASP A 645 -19.18 20.44 -13.76
CA ASP A 645 -19.43 21.02 -15.08
C ASP A 645 -19.09 20.03 -16.21
N LEU A 646 -18.14 19.14 -16.00
CA LEU A 646 -17.79 18.08 -16.96
C LEU A 646 -18.96 17.16 -17.27
N THR A 647 -19.83 16.91 -16.30
CA THR A 647 -20.96 15.99 -16.39
C THR A 647 -22.32 16.70 -16.28
N HIS A 648 -22.34 18.03 -16.38
CA HIS A 648 -23.54 18.85 -16.20
C HIS A 648 -24.68 18.47 -17.19
N TYR A 649 -24.32 17.95 -18.37
CA TYR A 649 -25.28 17.47 -19.36
C TYR A 649 -26.16 16.30 -18.84
N LEU A 650 -25.77 15.62 -17.76
CA LEU A 650 -26.57 14.57 -17.14
C LEU A 650 -27.66 15.09 -16.21
N LYS A 651 -27.65 16.39 -15.88
CA LYS A 651 -28.64 17.01 -15.00
C LYS A 651 -30.08 16.85 -15.53
N ASP A 652 -30.22 16.93 -16.85
CA ASP A 652 -31.51 16.84 -17.54
C ASP A 652 -31.62 15.56 -18.39
N ASP A 653 -30.74 14.55 -18.16
CA ASP A 653 -30.76 13.29 -18.89
C ASP A 653 -31.97 12.45 -18.47
N LYS A 654 -32.62 11.77 -19.43
CA LYS A 654 -33.87 11.02 -19.19
C LYS A 654 -33.69 9.85 -18.20
N ASP A 655 -32.52 9.21 -18.24
CA ASP A 655 -32.24 7.99 -17.47
C ASP A 655 -31.42 8.29 -16.21
N PHE A 656 -30.58 9.34 -16.23
CA PHE A 656 -29.53 9.55 -15.22
C PHE A 656 -29.63 10.85 -14.45
N SER A 657 -30.62 11.70 -14.72
CA SER A 657 -30.80 13.00 -14.02
C SER A 657 -30.99 12.81 -12.52
N GLU A 658 -31.78 11.83 -12.09
CA GLU A 658 -32.07 11.57 -10.67
C GLU A 658 -30.78 11.25 -9.91
N ILE A 659 -30.00 10.26 -10.37
CA ILE A 659 -28.76 9.84 -9.70
C ILE A 659 -27.69 10.95 -9.73
N TRP A 660 -27.58 11.68 -10.86
CA TRP A 660 -26.66 12.80 -10.95
C TRP A 660 -27.01 13.91 -9.94
N ASN A 661 -28.29 14.26 -9.79
CA ASN A 661 -28.79 15.24 -8.84
C ASN A 661 -28.57 14.80 -7.39
N ILE A 662 -28.74 13.53 -7.06
CA ILE A 662 -28.40 12.96 -5.75
C ILE A 662 -26.92 13.22 -5.43
N ILE A 663 -26.01 12.89 -6.36
CA ILE A 663 -24.57 13.08 -6.17
C ILE A 663 -24.23 14.57 -6.02
N TYR A 664 -24.81 15.42 -6.86
CA TYR A 664 -24.52 16.86 -6.84
C TYR A 664 -25.07 17.55 -5.58
N SER A 665 -26.23 17.11 -5.11
CA SER A 665 -26.81 17.60 -3.85
C SER A 665 -25.95 17.23 -2.66
N GLU A 666 -25.50 15.97 -2.57
CA GLU A 666 -24.60 15.52 -1.50
C GLU A 666 -23.24 16.24 -1.55
N TYR A 667 -22.70 16.48 -2.76
CA TYR A 667 -21.48 17.26 -2.93
C TYR A 667 -21.61 18.67 -2.34
N ASN A 668 -22.68 19.39 -2.67
CA ASN A 668 -22.92 20.74 -2.16
C ASN A 668 -23.19 20.74 -0.66
N LEU A 669 -23.99 19.78 -0.16
CA LEU A 669 -24.28 19.62 1.25
C LEU A 669 -23.00 19.33 2.05
N THR A 670 -22.17 18.39 1.59
CA THR A 670 -20.91 18.05 2.24
C THR A 670 -19.98 19.26 2.27
N LYS A 671 -19.84 19.98 1.16
CA LYS A 671 -19.06 21.21 1.10
C LYS A 671 -19.55 22.26 2.10
N GLN A 672 -20.84 22.51 2.15
CA GLN A 672 -21.45 23.46 3.06
C GLN A 672 -21.22 23.09 4.54
N MET A 673 -21.47 21.83 4.89
CA MET A 673 -21.34 21.36 6.27
C MET A 673 -19.88 21.37 6.76
N ILE A 674 -18.93 20.95 5.91
CA ILE A 674 -17.51 20.97 6.25
C ILE A 674 -17.02 22.42 6.42
N LEU A 675 -17.38 23.33 5.55
CA LEU A 675 -16.99 24.75 5.65
C LEU A 675 -17.59 25.41 6.90
N LYS A 676 -18.85 25.10 7.22
CA LYS A 676 -19.50 25.57 8.44
C LYS A 676 -18.78 25.07 9.68
N LEU A 677 -18.41 23.79 9.72
CA LEU A 677 -17.77 23.14 10.87
C LEU A 677 -16.31 23.61 11.06
N SER A 678 -15.56 23.76 9.97
CA SER A 678 -14.15 24.17 10.02
C SER A 678 -13.95 25.68 10.17
N GLY A 679 -14.95 26.50 9.89
CA GLY A 679 -14.84 27.95 9.81
C GLY A 679 -14.09 28.47 8.57
N PHE A 680 -13.73 27.60 7.63
CA PHE A 680 -13.02 27.99 6.41
C PHE A 680 -13.97 28.63 5.39
N LYS A 681 -13.45 29.60 4.65
CA LYS A 681 -14.18 30.24 3.53
C LYS A 681 -14.14 29.41 2.25
N LYS A 682 -13.09 28.62 2.07
CA LYS A 682 -12.86 27.80 0.86
C LYS A 682 -12.30 26.43 1.24
N LEU A 683 -12.59 25.41 0.43
CA LEU A 683 -12.00 24.08 0.60
C LEU A 683 -10.47 24.17 0.59
N MET A 684 -9.83 23.40 1.46
CA MET A 684 -8.36 23.33 1.59
C MET A 684 -7.70 24.71 1.81
N GLU A 685 -8.32 25.59 2.58
CA GLU A 685 -7.76 26.92 2.89
C GLU A 685 -6.48 26.82 3.72
N ASN A 686 -6.42 25.83 4.60
CA ASN A 686 -5.27 25.52 5.44
C ASN A 686 -4.13 24.76 4.70
N GLU A 687 -4.36 24.32 3.45
CA GLU A 687 -3.40 23.58 2.64
C GLU A 687 -3.17 24.24 1.26
N PRO A 688 -2.71 25.50 1.20
CA PRO A 688 -2.66 26.28 -0.03
C PRO A 688 -1.77 25.66 -1.12
N ALA A 689 -0.66 25.05 -0.76
CA ALA A 689 0.25 24.39 -1.69
C ALA A 689 -0.39 23.15 -2.33
N ASN A 690 -1.05 22.32 -1.51
CA ASN A 690 -1.77 21.15 -1.97
C ASN A 690 -2.92 21.52 -2.90
N LYS A 691 -3.66 22.57 -2.54
CA LYS A 691 -4.73 23.13 -3.36
C LYS A 691 -4.22 23.66 -4.70
N ALA A 692 -3.13 24.42 -4.71
CA ALA A 692 -2.52 24.94 -5.93
C ALA A 692 -2.05 23.81 -6.87
N SER A 693 -1.45 22.75 -6.31
CA SER A 693 -1.04 21.57 -7.06
C SER A 693 -2.24 20.85 -7.71
N ILE A 694 -3.34 20.67 -6.97
CA ILE A 694 -4.58 20.07 -7.51
C ILE A 694 -5.11 20.92 -8.68
N ASN A 695 -5.26 22.23 -8.48
CA ASN A 695 -5.80 23.14 -9.49
C ASN A 695 -4.93 23.13 -10.77
N LYS A 696 -3.61 23.18 -10.62
CA LYS A 696 -2.69 23.20 -11.76
C LYS A 696 -2.75 21.92 -12.60
N ARG A 697 -2.82 20.77 -11.93
CA ARG A 697 -2.98 19.48 -12.63
C ARG A 697 -4.34 19.38 -13.31
N GLU A 698 -5.38 19.92 -12.69
CA GLU A 698 -6.72 19.93 -13.27
C GLU A 698 -6.77 20.73 -14.57
N GLU A 699 -6.20 21.94 -14.62
CA GLU A 699 -6.06 22.74 -15.84
C GLU A 699 -5.43 21.95 -17.00
N ILE A 700 -4.38 21.15 -16.70
CA ILE A 700 -3.64 20.39 -17.70
C ILE A 700 -4.47 19.23 -18.27
N ILE A 701 -5.27 18.54 -17.46
CA ILE A 701 -5.94 17.31 -17.88
C ILE A 701 -7.43 17.47 -18.19
N LEU A 702 -8.04 18.58 -17.86
CA LEU A 702 -9.45 18.82 -18.15
C LEU A 702 -9.79 18.63 -19.64
N PRO A 703 -8.94 19.03 -20.62
CA PRO A 703 -9.16 18.72 -22.03
C PRO A 703 -9.29 17.21 -22.33
N LEU A 704 -8.48 16.36 -21.64
CA LEU A 704 -8.56 14.91 -21.83
C LEU A 704 -9.89 14.34 -21.32
N PHE A 705 -10.38 14.82 -20.18
CA PHE A 705 -11.68 14.44 -19.65
C PHE A 705 -12.83 14.92 -20.52
N THR A 706 -12.74 16.11 -21.08
CA THR A 706 -13.75 16.64 -22.03
C THR A 706 -13.84 15.77 -23.28
N ILE A 707 -12.70 15.42 -23.88
CA ILE A 707 -12.64 14.48 -25.02
C ILE A 707 -13.21 13.12 -24.63
N GLN A 708 -12.92 12.63 -23.44
CA GLN A 708 -13.39 11.35 -22.93
C GLN A 708 -14.92 11.33 -22.79
N GLN A 709 -15.50 12.36 -22.15
CA GLN A 709 -16.94 12.45 -21.96
C GLN A 709 -17.67 12.62 -23.28
N PHE A 710 -17.15 13.44 -24.20
CA PHE A 710 -17.67 13.55 -25.55
C PHE A 710 -17.69 12.20 -26.30
N ALA A 711 -16.58 11.46 -26.20
CA ALA A 711 -16.47 10.15 -26.86
C ALA A 711 -17.42 9.11 -26.24
N LEU A 712 -17.64 9.13 -24.91
CA LEU A 712 -18.60 8.28 -24.21
C LEU A 712 -20.03 8.58 -24.64
N GLN A 713 -20.43 9.86 -24.65
CA GLN A 713 -21.77 10.28 -25.11
C GLN A 713 -22.02 9.82 -26.56
N LYS A 714 -21.06 10.08 -27.45
CA LYS A 714 -21.16 9.68 -28.86
C LYS A 714 -21.24 8.18 -29.04
N LEU A 715 -20.47 7.43 -28.26
CA LEU A 715 -20.47 5.98 -28.29
C LEU A 715 -21.80 5.40 -27.81
N ASN A 716 -22.37 5.94 -26.73
CA ASN A 716 -23.67 5.51 -26.22
C ASN A 716 -24.78 5.76 -27.25
N LYS A 717 -24.77 6.92 -27.92
CA LYS A 717 -25.73 7.21 -29.03
C LYS A 717 -25.57 6.24 -30.20
N LEU A 718 -24.32 6.02 -30.67
CA LEU A 718 -24.04 5.09 -31.78
C LEU A 718 -24.49 3.65 -31.49
N ARG A 719 -24.45 3.20 -30.24
CA ARG A 719 -24.86 1.85 -29.84
C ARG A 719 -26.38 1.65 -29.83
N LEU A 720 -27.16 2.73 -29.86
CA LEU A 720 -28.62 2.70 -29.95
C LEU A 720 -29.11 2.73 -31.38
N GLU A 721 -28.23 2.98 -32.36
CA GLU A 721 -28.58 2.95 -33.79
C GLU A 721 -28.80 1.49 -34.27
N GLU A 722 -29.78 1.23 -35.14
CA GLU A 722 -30.05 -0.12 -35.68
C GLU A 722 -28.85 -0.70 -36.45
N ASN A 723 -28.10 0.16 -37.17
CA ASN A 723 -26.91 -0.21 -37.95
C ASN A 723 -25.71 0.68 -37.56
N PRO A 724 -25.09 0.46 -36.41
CA PRO A 724 -24.04 1.35 -35.92
C PRO A 724 -22.78 1.25 -36.79
N ALA A 725 -22.23 2.41 -37.14
CA ALA A 725 -21.02 2.51 -37.93
C ALA A 725 -19.78 2.00 -37.10
N LYS A 726 -19.39 0.74 -37.35
CA LYS A 726 -18.29 0.04 -36.64
C LYS A 726 -17.00 0.87 -36.55
N ASN A 727 -16.64 1.60 -37.60
CA ASN A 727 -15.45 2.46 -37.59
C ASN A 727 -15.58 3.64 -36.61
N LYS A 728 -16.75 4.27 -36.49
CA LYS A 728 -17.02 5.37 -35.55
C LYS A 728 -16.96 4.86 -34.12
N ILE A 729 -17.55 3.69 -33.85
CA ILE A 729 -17.45 3.01 -32.53
C ILE A 729 -15.98 2.80 -32.15
N LYS A 730 -15.18 2.23 -33.06
CA LYS A 730 -13.77 1.95 -32.84
C LYS A 730 -12.94 3.22 -32.58
N VAL A 731 -13.28 4.34 -33.23
CA VAL A 731 -12.65 5.65 -32.99
C VAL A 731 -12.99 6.17 -31.60
N CYS A 732 -14.28 6.13 -31.20
CA CYS A 732 -14.70 6.55 -29.86
C CYS A 732 -14.04 5.71 -28.76
N GLU A 733 -14.00 4.38 -28.91
CA GLU A 733 -13.32 3.49 -27.95
C GLU A 733 -11.82 3.79 -27.82
N LYS A 734 -11.14 4.11 -28.94
CA LYS A 734 -9.75 4.54 -28.92
C LYS A 734 -9.56 5.87 -28.20
N LEU A 735 -10.44 6.85 -28.42
CA LEU A 735 -10.38 8.14 -27.72
C LEU A 735 -10.57 7.96 -26.21
N ILE A 736 -11.56 7.16 -25.78
CA ILE A 736 -11.80 6.85 -24.37
C ILE A 736 -10.58 6.17 -23.77
N THR A 737 -10.03 5.14 -24.41
CA THR A 737 -8.89 4.41 -23.87
C THR A 737 -7.62 5.28 -23.75
N ARG A 738 -7.36 6.13 -24.75
CA ARG A 738 -6.19 7.03 -24.75
C ARG A 738 -6.33 8.14 -23.72
N SER A 739 -7.49 8.78 -23.62
CA SER A 739 -7.74 9.81 -22.62
C SER A 739 -7.72 9.24 -21.20
N LEU A 740 -8.27 8.04 -20.99
CA LEU A 740 -8.16 7.30 -19.73
C LEU A 740 -6.69 7.06 -19.35
N PHE A 741 -5.88 6.56 -20.26
CA PHE A 741 -4.45 6.33 -20.02
C PHE A 741 -3.72 7.63 -19.72
N GLY A 742 -3.97 8.69 -20.48
CA GLY A 742 -3.37 10.01 -20.25
C GLY A 742 -3.74 10.61 -18.90
N SER A 743 -5.01 10.51 -18.49
CA SER A 743 -5.48 11.03 -17.20
C SER A 743 -4.95 10.21 -16.00
N ILE A 744 -4.83 8.89 -16.14
CA ILE A 744 -4.17 8.05 -15.12
C ILE A 744 -2.70 8.48 -14.96
N ASN A 745 -1.98 8.68 -16.06
CA ASN A 745 -0.57 9.04 -16.04
C ASN A 745 -0.30 10.47 -15.54
N ALA A 746 -1.25 11.37 -15.69
CA ALA A 746 -1.14 12.75 -15.19
C ALA A 746 -1.32 12.88 -13.66
N CYS A 747 -1.32 11.79 -12.92
CA CYS A 747 -1.31 11.75 -11.45
C CYS A 747 -2.56 12.30 -10.72
N LEU A 748 -3.68 12.54 -11.42
CA LEU A 748 -4.88 13.06 -10.76
C LEU A 748 -5.74 12.02 -10.06
N LEU A 749 -5.59 10.77 -10.43
CA LEU A 749 -6.47 9.72 -9.92
C LEU A 749 -6.08 9.22 -8.54
N TYR A 750 -4.80 9.32 -8.14
CA TYR A 750 -4.29 8.49 -7.06
C TYR A 750 -3.46 9.20 -6.00
N THR A 751 -3.06 10.48 -6.17
CA THR A 751 -2.09 11.06 -5.26
C THR A 751 -2.59 12.26 -4.48
N SER A 752 -2.23 12.27 -3.20
CA SER A 752 -1.99 13.51 -2.47
C SER A 752 -0.87 14.27 -3.16
N PRO A 753 -0.86 15.61 -3.11
CA PRO A 753 0.26 16.40 -3.59
C PRO A 753 1.57 15.93 -2.98
N SER A 754 2.61 15.80 -3.79
CA SER A 754 3.93 15.37 -3.33
C SER A 754 4.80 16.58 -2.97
N PRO A 755 5.86 16.40 -2.16
CA PRO A 755 6.84 17.47 -1.87
C PRO A 755 7.49 18.08 -3.12
N ARG A 756 7.51 17.37 -4.25
CA ARG A 756 7.93 17.91 -5.54
C ARG A 756 7.07 19.09 -5.98
N ASP A 757 5.79 19.06 -5.66
CA ASP A 757 4.87 20.15 -5.98
C ASP A 757 5.13 21.39 -5.12
N LEU A 758 5.75 21.23 -3.95
CA LEU A 758 6.18 22.30 -3.06
C LEU A 758 7.50 22.94 -3.48
N SER A 759 8.41 22.17 -4.11
CA SER A 759 9.71 22.70 -4.56
C SER A 759 9.59 23.61 -5.80
N THR A 760 8.58 23.39 -6.63
CA THR A 760 8.30 24.24 -7.80
C THR A 760 7.64 25.58 -7.44
N SER A 761 7.11 25.73 -6.20
CA SER A 761 6.54 27.00 -5.73
C SER A 761 7.59 27.98 -5.16
N ARG A 762 8.86 27.58 -5.04
CA ARG A 762 9.98 28.45 -4.69
C ARG A 762 10.69 28.99 -5.94
N MET A 763 9.98 29.62 -6.84
CA MET A 763 10.64 30.57 -7.73
C MET A 763 10.92 31.84 -6.91
N PRO A 764 12.16 32.35 -6.90
CA PRO A 764 12.43 33.65 -6.28
C PRO A 764 11.61 34.71 -6.98
N SER A 765 10.79 35.43 -6.22
CA SER A 765 10.23 36.70 -6.66
C SER A 765 11.37 37.72 -6.66
N SER A 766 12.21 37.70 -7.69
CA SER A 766 13.09 38.84 -8.00
C SER A 766 13.91 38.51 -9.25
N ALA A 767 13.45 38.92 -10.38
CA ALA A 767 14.20 39.63 -11.42
C ALA A 767 13.22 40.13 -12.48
#